data_36ac5f71c28c5fd99b4ac3b3383726af
#
_entry.id   36ac5f71c28c5fd99b4ac3b3383726af
#
_cell.length_a   1.000
_cell.length_b   1.000
_cell.length_c   1.000
_cell.angle_alpha   90.00
_cell.angle_beta   90.00
_cell.angle_gamma   90.00
#
_symmetry.space_group_name_H-M   'P 1'
#
loop_
_entity.id
_entity.type
_entity.pdbx_description
1 polymer ?
#
loop_
_entity_poly.entity_id
_entity_poly.type
_entity_poly.pdbx_seq_one_letter_code
_entity_poly.pdbx_strand_id
1 'polypeptide(L)'
;MDEKNQELRWMEAARWVRLEENLGENGAWGRPHLSHLTFWSLLQLHKVFTKGTVLLDLQETSLAGVANQLLDRFLFEDQIRPQDREELLRVLLLKHSHAGELEALGGVKPAVLMRSGEPLLSQHSSLETQLFCEQGDGGTEGHSPSGILEKIPPDSEATLVLVGRAAFLEQPVLGFVRLQEAAELEAVEQPVPVRFLFVLLGPDDLHVDCTQLGRAAATLMSERVFRIHAYMAQSREELLRSLKGFLDCSLVLPPTDAPSEQALLSLVPVQRELLRRRYQPSPAKPDSSFYKGLDLNGGLGGPGGPDDPLQQTGQLFGGLVRDIRRRYPYYLSDITDAFSPQVLAAVIFIYFAALSPAITFGGLLGEKTGNQMGVSELLISTAVQGILFALLGAQPLLVVGFSGPLLVFEEAFFSFCESNGLEYIVGRVWIGFWLILLVVLVVAFEGSFLVRFISRYTQEIFSFLISLIFIYETFSKLIKIFQDHPLQKTYDHNVLMVPKPQGPLPNTALLSLVLMAGTFFFAVMLRKFKNSSYFPGKLRRVIGDFGVPISILIMVLVDFFIEETYTQKLSVPDGFKVSNSSARGWIIHPLGLRSHFPIWMMFASALPALLVFILIFLESQITTLIVSKPERKMVKGSGFHLDLLLVVGMGGVAALFGMPWLSATTVRSVTHANALTVMGKASTPGAAAQIQEVKEQRISGLLVSVLVGLSILMEPILSRIPLAVLFGIFLYMGVTSLSGIQLFDRILLLLKPPKYHPDVPYVKRVKTWRMHLFTGIQIICLAVLWVVKSTPASLALPFVLILTVPLRRVLLPLIFRNLELQCLDADDAKATFDEEEGRDVYDEVAMPV
;
A
#
# COMPACT_ATOMS: atom_id res chain seq x y z
N MET A 1 44.40 -10.15 -26.39
CA MET A 1 45.42 -11.24 -26.18
C MET A 1 46.70 -10.60 -25.74
N ASP A 2 47.29 -11.12 -24.68
CA ASP A 2 48.67 -10.81 -24.35
C ASP A 2 49.57 -11.51 -25.37
N GLU A 3 50.28 -10.73 -26.22
CA GLU A 3 51.12 -11.31 -27.29
C GLU A 3 52.30 -12.15 -26.75
N LYS A 4 52.65 -12.00 -25.47
CA LYS A 4 53.76 -12.80 -24.86
C LYS A 4 53.32 -14.16 -24.33
N ASN A 5 52.07 -14.30 -23.88
CA ASN A 5 51.60 -15.52 -23.19
C ASN A 5 50.37 -16.17 -23.83
N GLN A 6 49.78 -15.61 -24.85
CA GLN A 6 48.53 -16.07 -25.51
C GLN A 6 47.34 -16.26 -24.52
N GLU A 7 47.36 -15.59 -23.38
CA GLU A 7 46.27 -15.65 -22.39
C GLU A 7 45.24 -14.53 -22.63
N LEU A 8 43.97 -14.90 -22.52
CA LEU A 8 42.87 -13.91 -22.53
C LEU A 8 42.74 -13.27 -21.16
N ARG A 9 42.60 -11.95 -21.14
CA ARG A 9 42.40 -11.18 -19.91
C ARG A 9 41.33 -10.10 -20.11
N TRP A 10 40.66 -9.69 -19.03
CA TRP A 10 39.85 -8.47 -19.03
C TRP A 10 40.77 -7.27 -18.99
N MET A 11 40.47 -6.28 -19.82
CA MET A 11 41.26 -5.03 -19.94
C MET A 11 40.40 -3.86 -19.57
N GLU A 12 40.91 -2.93 -18.80
CA GLU A 12 40.28 -1.63 -18.61
C GLU A 12 40.28 -0.85 -19.92
N ALA A 13 39.10 -0.37 -20.35
CA ALA A 13 38.94 0.42 -21.55
C ALA A 13 38.64 1.88 -21.23
N ALA A 14 37.83 2.15 -20.24
CA ALA A 14 37.42 3.46 -19.82
C ALA A 14 36.97 3.49 -18.36
N ARG A 15 37.01 4.66 -17.75
CA ARG A 15 36.49 4.90 -16.40
C ARG A 15 35.63 6.17 -16.32
N TRP A 16 34.70 6.23 -15.41
CA TRP A 16 33.78 7.35 -15.18
C TRP A 16 33.93 7.87 -13.74
N VAL A 17 34.70 8.94 -13.58
CA VAL A 17 34.82 9.70 -12.32
C VAL A 17 34.16 11.07 -12.53
N ARG A 18 32.87 11.14 -12.76
CA ARG A 18 32.02 12.24 -13.27
C ARG A 18 32.01 12.37 -14.79
N LEU A 19 33.18 12.32 -15.46
CA LEU A 19 33.31 12.33 -16.90
C LEU A 19 33.99 11.04 -17.33
N GLU A 20 33.88 10.72 -18.63
CA GLU A 20 34.54 9.55 -19.21
C GLU A 20 36.03 9.85 -19.43
N GLU A 21 36.90 8.95 -19.00
CA GLU A 21 38.33 8.93 -19.28
C GLU A 21 38.64 7.62 -19.99
N ASN A 22 39.15 7.66 -21.23
CA ASN A 22 39.53 6.47 -21.99
C ASN A 22 40.98 6.10 -21.69
N LEU A 23 41.27 4.82 -21.68
CA LEU A 23 42.64 4.35 -21.59
C LEU A 23 43.27 4.37 -22.99
N GLY A 24 44.40 5.08 -23.15
CA GLY A 24 45.15 5.10 -24.40
C GLY A 24 45.93 3.82 -24.63
N GLU A 25 46.35 3.59 -25.88
CA GLU A 25 47.19 2.43 -26.27
C GLU A 25 48.56 2.40 -25.55
N ASN A 26 48.98 3.52 -25.04
CA ASN A 26 50.21 3.68 -24.25
C ASN A 26 50.01 3.40 -22.73
N GLY A 27 48.85 2.92 -22.32
CA GLY A 27 48.53 2.65 -20.90
C GLY A 27 48.27 3.89 -20.06
N ALA A 28 48.26 5.08 -20.63
CA ALA A 28 47.96 6.32 -19.92
C ALA A 28 46.48 6.72 -20.05
N TRP A 29 45.95 7.29 -18.98
CA TRP A 29 44.56 7.79 -18.96
C TRP A 29 44.46 9.11 -19.73
N GLY A 30 43.48 9.15 -20.62
CA GLY A 30 43.17 10.34 -21.40
C GLY A 30 42.56 11.48 -20.56
N ARG A 31 42.37 12.64 -21.19
CA ARG A 31 41.68 13.77 -20.53
C ARG A 31 40.19 13.46 -20.33
N PRO A 32 39.59 13.88 -19.18
CA PRO A 32 38.16 13.74 -18.97
C PRO A 32 37.36 14.46 -20.06
N HIS A 33 36.35 13.74 -20.63
CA HIS A 33 35.47 14.28 -21.67
C HIS A 33 34.03 13.79 -21.46
N LEU A 34 33.08 14.45 -22.14
CA LEU A 34 31.69 14.01 -22.14
C LEU A 34 31.55 12.75 -23.00
N SER A 35 30.81 11.77 -22.48
CA SER A 35 30.55 10.54 -23.23
C SER A 35 29.74 10.79 -24.49
N HIS A 36 30.25 10.36 -25.63
CA HIS A 36 29.51 10.35 -26.88
C HIS A 36 28.76 9.02 -27.03
N LEU A 37 27.44 9.09 -26.96
CA LEU A 37 26.56 7.94 -27.12
C LEU A 37 25.81 8.05 -28.43
N THR A 38 25.72 6.96 -29.17
CA THR A 38 24.81 6.87 -30.30
C THR A 38 23.38 6.62 -29.80
N PHE A 39 22.41 7.26 -30.43
CA PHE A 39 20.98 6.99 -30.08
C PHE A 39 20.62 5.51 -30.25
N TRP A 40 21.22 4.86 -31.25
CA TRP A 40 21.06 3.44 -31.49
C TRP A 40 21.54 2.58 -30.32
N SER A 41 22.68 2.91 -29.71
CA SER A 41 23.18 2.16 -28.53
C SER A 41 22.25 2.27 -27.32
N LEU A 42 21.63 3.41 -27.12
CA LEU A 42 20.63 3.60 -26.05
C LEU A 42 19.36 2.78 -26.30
N LEU A 43 18.87 2.75 -27.53
CA LEU A 43 17.72 1.91 -27.90
C LEU A 43 18.04 0.42 -27.77
N GLN A 44 19.25 0.02 -28.19
CA GLN A 44 19.72 -1.35 -28.03
C GLN A 44 19.86 -1.72 -26.55
N LEU A 45 20.39 -0.85 -25.73
CA LEU A 45 20.48 -1.05 -24.28
C LEU A 45 19.09 -1.28 -23.66
N HIS A 46 18.10 -0.46 -24.03
CA HIS A 46 16.74 -0.64 -23.59
C HIS A 46 16.16 -2.00 -24.00
N LYS A 47 16.38 -2.39 -25.27
CA LYS A 47 15.90 -3.68 -25.80
C LYS A 47 16.55 -4.88 -25.09
N VAL A 48 17.87 -4.82 -24.91
CA VAL A 48 18.63 -5.89 -24.23
C VAL A 48 18.28 -5.94 -22.74
N PHE A 49 18.11 -4.76 -22.10
CA PHE A 49 17.72 -4.67 -20.70
C PHE A 49 16.30 -5.23 -20.44
N THR A 50 15.40 -5.08 -21.39
CA THR A 50 14.02 -5.64 -21.31
C THR A 50 14.02 -7.16 -21.23
N LYS A 51 14.95 -7.81 -21.92
CA LYS A 51 15.13 -9.27 -21.90
C LYS A 51 16.16 -9.73 -20.88
N GLY A 52 16.99 -8.83 -20.36
CA GLY A 52 18.12 -9.11 -19.48
C GLY A 52 17.73 -9.63 -18.11
N THR A 53 18.67 -10.31 -17.50
CA THR A 53 18.55 -10.80 -16.12
C THR A 53 18.89 -9.72 -15.12
N VAL A 54 18.06 -9.54 -14.11
CA VAL A 54 18.27 -8.60 -13.01
C VAL A 54 18.29 -9.36 -11.70
N LEU A 55 19.42 -9.32 -11.00
CA LEU A 55 19.62 -9.87 -9.66
C LEU A 55 19.76 -8.72 -8.66
N LEU A 56 18.86 -8.63 -7.71
CA LEU A 56 18.86 -7.58 -6.69
C LEU A 56 19.20 -8.17 -5.32
N ASP A 57 20.01 -7.42 -4.56
CA ASP A 57 20.41 -7.74 -3.18
C ASP A 57 21.07 -9.11 -3.01
N LEU A 58 22.01 -9.42 -3.91
CA LEU A 58 22.77 -10.66 -3.88
C LEU A 58 23.76 -10.67 -2.68
N GLN A 59 23.76 -11.75 -1.91
CA GLN A 59 24.60 -11.88 -0.68
C GLN A 59 26.03 -12.38 -0.95
N GLU A 60 26.50 -12.33 -2.19
CA GLU A 60 27.81 -12.79 -2.58
C GLU A 60 28.87 -11.70 -2.41
N THR A 61 30.04 -12.09 -1.95
CA THR A 61 31.18 -11.18 -1.73
C THR A 61 32.32 -11.42 -2.70
N SER A 62 32.22 -12.43 -3.58
CA SER A 62 33.23 -12.78 -4.56
C SER A 62 32.70 -12.76 -5.98
N LEU A 63 33.55 -12.39 -6.93
CA LEU A 63 33.19 -12.39 -8.35
C LEU A 63 32.75 -13.77 -8.85
N ALA A 64 33.37 -14.82 -8.32
CA ALA A 64 33.05 -16.21 -8.67
C ALA A 64 31.63 -16.59 -8.22
N GLY A 65 31.25 -16.21 -7.00
CA GLY A 65 29.90 -16.45 -6.49
C GLY A 65 28.85 -15.72 -7.32
N VAL A 66 29.08 -14.43 -7.60
CA VAL A 66 28.21 -13.61 -8.44
C VAL A 66 28.06 -14.19 -9.85
N ALA A 67 29.18 -14.61 -10.49
CA ALA A 67 29.16 -15.20 -11.83
C ALA A 67 28.36 -16.50 -11.87
N ASN A 68 28.54 -17.40 -10.90
CA ASN A 68 27.77 -18.64 -10.83
C ASN A 68 26.27 -18.39 -10.71
N GLN A 69 25.85 -17.53 -9.80
CA GLN A 69 24.43 -17.21 -9.62
C GLN A 69 23.81 -16.54 -10.85
N LEU A 70 24.57 -15.64 -11.47
CA LEU A 70 24.14 -14.96 -12.70
C LEU A 70 23.96 -15.97 -13.85
N LEU A 71 24.88 -16.88 -14.04
CA LEU A 71 24.80 -17.89 -15.09
C LEU A 71 23.68 -18.90 -14.86
N ASP A 72 23.45 -19.31 -13.61
CA ASP A 72 22.32 -20.17 -13.26
C ASP A 72 21.00 -19.49 -13.56
N ARG A 73 20.93 -18.17 -13.37
CA ARG A 73 19.75 -17.39 -13.72
C ARG A 73 19.59 -17.23 -15.24
N PHE A 74 20.68 -17.02 -15.98
CA PHE A 74 20.65 -17.00 -17.43
C PHE A 74 20.13 -18.32 -18.03
N LEU A 75 20.51 -19.45 -17.45
CA LEU A 75 19.99 -20.77 -17.82
C LEU A 75 18.50 -20.88 -17.53
N PHE A 76 18.09 -20.44 -16.34
CA PHE A 76 16.70 -20.50 -15.93
C PHE A 76 15.78 -19.63 -16.82
N GLU A 77 16.29 -18.53 -17.31
CA GLU A 77 15.56 -17.58 -18.19
C GLU A 77 15.76 -17.89 -19.69
N ASP A 78 16.36 -19.04 -20.04
CA ASP A 78 16.63 -19.49 -21.42
C ASP A 78 17.46 -18.48 -22.26
N GLN A 79 18.31 -17.68 -21.62
CA GLN A 79 19.16 -16.73 -22.32
C GLN A 79 20.44 -17.35 -22.88
N ILE A 80 20.90 -18.44 -22.26
CA ILE A 80 22.06 -19.19 -22.69
C ILE A 80 21.75 -20.69 -22.75
N ARG A 81 22.49 -21.43 -23.59
CA ARG A 81 22.38 -22.87 -23.63
C ARG A 81 23.15 -23.51 -22.48
N PRO A 82 22.72 -24.70 -21.97
CA PRO A 82 23.44 -25.39 -20.91
C PRO A 82 24.91 -25.67 -21.22
N GLN A 83 25.23 -25.93 -22.48
CA GLN A 83 26.58 -26.19 -22.95
C GLN A 83 27.52 -24.98 -22.92
N ASP A 84 26.95 -23.78 -22.98
CA ASP A 84 27.73 -22.53 -23.03
C ASP A 84 28.07 -21.99 -21.60
N ARG A 85 27.44 -22.58 -20.57
CA ARG A 85 27.59 -22.14 -19.16
C ARG A 85 29.02 -22.17 -18.67
N GLU A 86 29.71 -23.29 -18.89
CA GLU A 86 31.09 -23.44 -18.38
C GLU A 86 32.08 -22.50 -19.09
N GLU A 87 31.89 -22.30 -20.40
CA GLU A 87 32.71 -21.38 -21.18
C GLU A 87 32.51 -19.95 -20.73
N LEU A 88 31.26 -19.55 -20.50
CA LEU A 88 30.93 -18.21 -19.96
C LEU A 88 31.49 -18.02 -18.54
N LEU A 89 31.45 -19.05 -17.70
CA LEU A 89 32.03 -18.98 -16.36
C LEU A 89 33.56 -18.74 -16.43
N ARG A 90 34.22 -19.44 -17.31
CA ARG A 90 35.66 -19.23 -17.53
C ARG A 90 35.97 -17.82 -18.00
N VAL A 91 35.13 -17.28 -18.92
CA VAL A 91 35.28 -15.92 -19.40
C VAL A 91 35.11 -14.90 -18.29
N LEU A 92 34.10 -15.03 -17.45
CA LEU A 92 33.84 -14.08 -16.36
C LEU A 92 34.92 -14.10 -15.27
N LEU A 93 35.62 -15.24 -15.13
CA LEU A 93 36.68 -15.43 -14.13
C LEU A 93 38.10 -15.20 -14.69
N LEU A 94 38.24 -14.70 -15.91
CA LEU A 94 39.53 -14.30 -16.46
C LEU A 94 40.16 -13.22 -15.59
N LYS A 95 41.49 -13.22 -15.56
CA LYS A 95 42.25 -12.18 -14.84
C LYS A 95 41.98 -10.79 -15.42
N HIS A 96 41.95 -9.80 -14.56
CA HIS A 96 41.85 -8.40 -14.92
C HIS A 96 43.25 -7.80 -15.02
N SER A 97 43.51 -6.99 -16.07
CA SER A 97 44.72 -6.22 -16.28
C SER A 97 44.40 -4.75 -16.13
N HIS A 98 45.18 -4.09 -15.30
CA HIS A 98 45.03 -2.67 -14.99
C HIS A 98 46.02 -1.79 -15.75
N ALA A 99 45.79 -0.48 -15.78
CA ALA A 99 46.57 0.50 -16.55
C ALA A 99 48.08 0.41 -16.29
N GLY A 100 48.52 0.19 -15.04
CA GLY A 100 49.93 0.10 -14.68
C GLY A 100 50.64 -1.15 -15.18
N GLU A 101 49.90 -2.23 -15.46
CA GLU A 101 50.44 -3.49 -16.02
C GLU A 101 50.52 -3.46 -17.55
N LEU A 102 49.75 -2.60 -18.21
CA LEU A 102 49.70 -2.46 -19.67
C LEU A 102 50.98 -1.88 -20.28
N GLU A 103 51.71 -1.02 -19.55
CA GLU A 103 53.01 -0.52 -19.96
C GLU A 103 54.04 -1.66 -20.11
N ALA A 104 53.88 -2.74 -19.33
CA ALA A 104 54.75 -3.92 -19.37
C ALA A 104 54.38 -4.92 -20.46
N LEU A 105 53.14 -4.85 -21.01
CA LEU A 105 52.58 -5.86 -21.91
C LEU A 105 52.59 -5.51 -23.40
N GLY A 106 52.89 -4.25 -23.78
CA GLY A 106 53.02 -3.79 -25.17
C GLY A 106 51.86 -4.14 -26.09
N GLY A 107 50.90 -3.24 -26.16
CA GLY A 107 49.83 -3.13 -27.19
C GLY A 107 48.95 -4.37 -27.38
N VAL A 108 47.76 -4.39 -26.74
CA VAL A 108 46.82 -5.52 -26.79
C VAL A 108 45.67 -5.25 -27.75
N LYS A 109 45.31 -6.20 -28.61
CA LYS A 109 44.19 -6.13 -29.55
C LYS A 109 42.94 -6.81 -28.99
N PRO A 110 41.72 -6.28 -29.25
CA PRO A 110 40.51 -6.93 -28.82
C PRO A 110 40.31 -8.32 -29.46
N ALA A 111 40.00 -9.33 -28.65
CA ALA A 111 39.84 -10.70 -29.08
C ALA A 111 38.35 -11.13 -29.02
N VAL A 112 37.94 -11.97 -29.97
CA VAL A 112 36.65 -12.62 -30.00
C VAL A 112 36.78 -14.05 -29.42
N LEU A 113 35.91 -14.38 -28.52
CA LEU A 113 35.88 -15.72 -27.88
C LEU A 113 35.15 -16.71 -28.76
N MET A 114 35.83 -17.79 -29.15
CA MET A 114 35.24 -18.93 -29.87
C MET A 114 35.25 -20.18 -29.00
N ARG A 115 34.40 -21.17 -29.35
CA ARG A 115 34.44 -22.47 -28.68
C ARG A 115 35.83 -23.15 -28.74
N SER A 116 36.16 -23.84 -27.68
CA SER A 116 37.43 -24.53 -27.59
C SER A 116 37.66 -25.51 -28.76
N GLY A 117 38.63 -25.18 -29.61
CA GLY A 117 39.03 -25.99 -30.76
C GLY A 117 39.12 -25.25 -32.10
N GLU A 118 38.69 -23.98 -32.15
CA GLU A 118 38.85 -23.12 -33.35
C GLU A 118 39.86 -21.99 -33.12
N PRO A 119 40.53 -21.47 -34.15
CA PRO A 119 41.54 -20.42 -33.99
C PRO A 119 40.95 -19.07 -33.64
N LEU A 120 41.49 -18.47 -32.61
CA LEU A 120 41.04 -17.22 -31.97
C LEU A 120 41.32 -15.91 -32.73
N LEU A 121 41.52 -15.93 -34.05
CA LEU A 121 41.92 -14.76 -34.80
C LEU A 121 40.94 -14.48 -35.95
N SER A 122 40.08 -13.48 -35.80
CA SER A 122 39.58 -12.74 -37.00
C SER A 122 40.06 -11.27 -36.92
N GLN A 123 40.84 -10.92 -37.94
CA GLN A 123 41.24 -9.52 -38.17
C GLN A 123 40.09 -8.75 -38.81
N HIS A 124 39.41 -7.90 -38.06
CA HIS A 124 38.66 -6.78 -38.63
C HIS A 124 38.91 -5.53 -37.79
N SER A 125 39.84 -4.70 -38.30
CA SER A 125 40.02 -3.35 -37.82
C SER A 125 38.86 -2.50 -38.34
N SER A 126 37.97 -2.05 -37.46
CA SER A 126 36.97 -1.06 -37.82
C SER A 126 37.67 0.31 -37.99
N LEU A 127 37.46 0.88 -39.14
CA LEU A 127 38.00 2.20 -39.58
C LEU A 127 37.47 3.38 -38.72
N GLU A 128 36.55 3.18 -37.81
CA GLU A 128 35.93 4.25 -37.02
C GLU A 128 36.79 4.73 -35.83
N THR A 129 37.77 3.96 -35.40
CA THR A 129 38.61 4.33 -34.25
C THR A 129 39.72 5.35 -34.61
N GLN A 130 39.94 5.62 -35.88
CA GLN A 130 41.01 6.54 -36.36
C GLN A 130 40.58 8.01 -36.49
N LEU A 131 39.32 8.36 -36.39
CA LEU A 131 38.82 9.71 -36.67
C LEU A 131 38.84 10.68 -35.47
N PHE A 132 39.24 10.26 -34.30
CA PHE A 132 39.20 11.12 -33.10
C PHE A 132 40.57 11.36 -32.41
N CYS A 133 41.67 10.98 -33.01
CA CYS A 133 43.01 11.23 -32.48
C CYS A 133 43.77 12.25 -33.33
N GLU A 134 43.24 13.46 -33.51
CA GLU A 134 44.10 14.57 -34.02
C GLU A 134 43.85 15.85 -33.24
N GLN A 135 45.01 16.33 -32.78
CA GLN A 135 45.39 17.69 -32.36
C GLN A 135 45.01 18.13 -30.95
N GLY A 136 46.01 18.11 -30.12
CA GLY A 136 46.10 18.86 -28.89
C GLY A 136 47.50 18.72 -28.28
N ASP A 137 48.41 19.49 -28.81
CA ASP A 137 49.80 19.63 -28.38
C ASP A 137 49.91 20.09 -26.91
N GLY A 138 50.80 19.48 -26.16
CA GLY A 138 51.44 20.10 -25.00
C GLY A 138 51.00 19.65 -23.61
N GLY A 139 51.86 18.89 -22.95
CA GLY A 139 51.95 18.79 -21.52
C GLY A 139 51.72 17.41 -20.93
N THR A 140 52.72 16.57 -20.97
CA THR A 140 52.85 15.35 -20.12
C THR A 140 52.99 15.74 -18.67
N GLU A 141 51.88 15.75 -17.93
CA GLU A 141 51.94 15.51 -16.49
C GLU A 141 51.34 14.12 -16.26
N GLY A 142 52.24 13.15 -16.02
CA GLY A 142 51.86 11.82 -15.60
C GLY A 142 51.10 11.89 -14.28
N HIS A 143 49.80 11.69 -14.36
CA HIS A 143 49.02 11.51 -13.16
C HIS A 143 49.30 10.10 -12.59
N SER A 144 50.06 10.10 -11.51
CA SER A 144 50.29 8.90 -10.73
C SER A 144 48.92 8.35 -10.17
N PRO A 145 48.80 7.03 -9.97
CA PRO A 145 47.58 6.39 -9.45
C PRO A 145 47.03 6.97 -8.13
N SER A 146 47.88 7.61 -7.34
CA SER A 146 47.52 8.24 -6.06
C SER A 146 46.58 9.45 -6.16
N GLY A 147 46.51 10.11 -7.33
CA GLY A 147 45.67 11.30 -7.51
C GLY A 147 44.17 11.02 -7.72
N ILE A 148 43.75 9.80 -7.92
CA ILE A 148 42.33 9.46 -8.16
C ILE A 148 41.55 9.29 -6.85
N LEU A 149 42.18 8.66 -5.86
CA LEU A 149 41.54 8.46 -4.52
C LEU A 149 41.19 9.79 -3.86
N GLU A 150 41.93 10.87 -4.16
CA GLU A 150 41.64 12.21 -3.67
C GLU A 150 40.39 12.84 -4.32
N LYS A 151 40.03 12.36 -5.53
CA LYS A 151 38.83 12.84 -6.27
C LYS A 151 37.55 12.08 -5.94
N ILE A 152 37.67 10.92 -5.32
CA ILE A 152 36.56 10.05 -4.95
C ILE A 152 36.16 10.36 -3.52
N PRO A 153 34.88 10.72 -3.24
CA PRO A 153 34.39 10.93 -1.88
C PRO A 153 34.60 9.68 -1.02
N PRO A 154 34.91 9.81 0.27
CA PRO A 154 34.92 8.68 1.18
C PRO A 154 33.53 8.00 1.17
N ASP A 155 33.48 6.70 1.35
CA ASP A 155 32.29 5.85 1.30
C ASP A 155 31.61 5.75 -0.09
N SER A 156 32.34 6.02 -1.16
CA SER A 156 31.84 5.81 -2.53
C SER A 156 31.84 4.32 -2.89
N GLU A 157 30.81 3.90 -3.60
CA GLU A 157 30.69 2.56 -4.15
C GLU A 157 30.83 2.58 -5.68
N ALA A 158 31.48 1.54 -6.22
CA ALA A 158 31.76 1.44 -7.65
C ALA A 158 30.70 0.62 -8.41
N THR A 159 30.63 0.86 -9.72
CA THR A 159 29.90 0.02 -10.68
C THR A 159 30.92 -0.61 -11.63
N LEU A 160 30.93 -1.93 -11.74
CA LEU A 160 31.76 -2.66 -12.69
C LEU A 160 30.92 -2.99 -13.93
N VAL A 161 31.43 -2.64 -15.11
CA VAL A 161 30.78 -2.96 -16.39
C VAL A 161 31.72 -3.86 -17.19
N LEU A 162 31.36 -5.13 -17.35
CA LEU A 162 32.07 -6.11 -18.15
C LEU A 162 31.43 -6.25 -19.51
N VAL A 163 32.20 -5.99 -20.57
CA VAL A 163 31.72 -6.04 -21.96
C VAL A 163 32.61 -6.97 -22.77
N GLY A 164 31.99 -7.94 -23.43
CA GLY A 164 32.72 -8.91 -24.23
C GLY A 164 31.94 -9.39 -25.45
N ARG A 165 32.68 -9.97 -26.41
CA ARG A 165 32.12 -10.66 -27.57
C ARG A 165 32.42 -12.14 -27.46
N ALA A 166 31.40 -12.97 -27.67
CA ALA A 166 31.49 -14.42 -27.61
C ALA A 166 30.80 -14.99 -28.86
N ALA A 167 31.58 -15.51 -29.80
CA ALA A 167 31.06 -15.99 -31.09
C ALA A 167 30.08 -17.18 -30.99
N PHE A 168 30.08 -17.87 -29.83
CA PHE A 168 29.18 -18.99 -29.56
C PHE A 168 27.78 -18.54 -29.06
N LEU A 169 27.61 -17.26 -28.72
CA LEU A 169 26.30 -16.73 -28.35
C LEU A 169 25.47 -16.38 -29.59
N GLU A 170 24.20 -16.71 -29.55
CA GLU A 170 23.25 -16.36 -30.64
C GLU A 170 22.59 -15.00 -30.43
N GLN A 171 22.50 -14.53 -29.20
CA GLN A 171 21.86 -13.29 -28.82
C GLN A 171 22.71 -12.55 -27.79
N PRO A 172 22.63 -11.21 -27.75
CA PRO A 172 23.26 -10.45 -26.69
C PRO A 172 22.59 -10.75 -25.35
N VAL A 173 23.41 -10.99 -24.33
CA VAL A 173 23.01 -11.30 -22.96
C VAL A 173 23.41 -10.17 -22.04
N LEU A 174 22.50 -9.69 -21.22
CA LEU A 174 22.70 -8.67 -20.22
C LEU A 174 22.37 -9.21 -18.83
N GLY A 175 23.32 -9.08 -17.92
CA GLY A 175 23.11 -9.28 -16.48
C GLY A 175 23.33 -7.99 -15.74
N PHE A 176 22.38 -7.59 -14.92
CA PHE A 176 22.51 -6.54 -13.93
C PHE A 176 22.45 -7.13 -12.54
N VAL A 177 23.46 -6.90 -11.73
CA VAL A 177 23.57 -7.40 -10.37
C VAL A 177 23.75 -6.25 -9.41
N ARG A 178 22.96 -6.22 -8.34
CA ARG A 178 23.18 -5.37 -7.18
C ARG A 178 23.53 -6.26 -5.99
N LEU A 179 24.67 -6.00 -5.38
CA LEU A 179 25.09 -6.69 -4.15
C LEU A 179 24.35 -6.11 -2.93
N GLN A 180 24.06 -6.94 -1.95
CA GLN A 180 23.41 -6.51 -0.71
C GLN A 180 24.35 -5.62 0.12
N GLU A 181 25.63 -5.96 0.18
CA GLU A 181 26.70 -5.15 0.75
C GLU A 181 27.76 -4.96 -0.33
N ALA A 182 28.32 -3.77 -0.43
CA ALA A 182 29.38 -3.51 -1.39
C ALA A 182 30.63 -4.33 -1.01
N ALA A 183 31.22 -5.02 -1.97
CA ALA A 183 32.34 -5.92 -1.76
C ALA A 183 33.58 -5.47 -2.55
N GLU A 184 34.75 -5.65 -1.98
CA GLU A 184 36.00 -5.49 -2.71
C GLU A 184 36.18 -6.67 -3.68
N LEU A 185 36.02 -6.40 -4.96
CA LEU A 185 36.24 -7.38 -6.01
C LEU A 185 37.65 -7.21 -6.58
N GLU A 186 38.39 -8.32 -6.80
CA GLU A 186 39.72 -8.29 -7.42
C GLU A 186 39.73 -7.70 -8.84
N ALA A 187 38.56 -7.37 -9.36
CA ALA A 187 38.36 -6.80 -10.69
C ALA A 187 38.66 -5.29 -10.79
N VAL A 188 38.86 -4.60 -9.67
CA VAL A 188 39.08 -3.13 -9.64
C VAL A 188 40.46 -2.83 -9.04
N GLU A 189 41.28 -2.04 -9.73
CA GLU A 189 42.64 -1.63 -9.30
C GLU A 189 42.65 -0.86 -7.98
N GLN A 190 41.61 -0.02 -7.78
CA GLN A 190 41.52 0.84 -6.60
C GLN A 190 40.67 0.13 -5.51
N PRO A 191 40.95 0.34 -4.22
CA PRO A 191 40.21 -0.25 -3.12
C PRO A 191 38.84 0.44 -2.92
N VAL A 192 38.03 0.43 -3.96
CA VAL A 192 36.66 0.95 -3.93
C VAL A 192 35.68 -0.21 -3.97
N PRO A 193 34.83 -0.39 -2.95
CA PRO A 193 33.87 -1.49 -2.93
C PRO A 193 32.87 -1.40 -4.09
N VAL A 194 32.63 -2.52 -4.77
CA VAL A 194 31.71 -2.64 -5.90
C VAL A 194 30.31 -2.96 -5.39
N ARG A 195 29.34 -2.17 -5.81
CA ARG A 195 27.90 -2.39 -5.47
C ARG A 195 27.13 -2.98 -6.63
N PHE A 196 27.45 -2.51 -7.85
CA PHE A 196 26.72 -2.90 -9.04
C PHE A 196 27.65 -3.55 -10.05
N LEU A 197 27.13 -4.57 -10.73
CA LEU A 197 27.82 -5.26 -11.80
C LEU A 197 26.91 -5.34 -13.02
N PHE A 198 27.42 -4.86 -14.17
CA PHE A 198 26.83 -5.10 -15.48
C PHE A 198 27.68 -6.12 -16.24
N VAL A 199 27.05 -7.13 -16.77
CA VAL A 199 27.67 -8.09 -17.68
C VAL A 199 26.96 -8.01 -19.02
N LEU A 200 27.68 -7.59 -20.05
CA LEU A 200 27.20 -7.42 -21.41
C LEU A 200 28.01 -8.29 -22.34
N LEU A 201 27.46 -9.42 -22.76
CA LEU A 201 28.11 -10.32 -23.70
C LEU A 201 27.24 -10.46 -24.94
N GLY A 202 27.84 -10.35 -26.11
CA GLY A 202 27.12 -10.41 -27.38
C GLY A 202 27.81 -11.29 -28.43
N PRO A 203 27.07 -11.71 -29.47
CA PRO A 203 27.65 -12.40 -30.63
C PRO A 203 28.62 -11.48 -31.38
N ASP A 204 29.44 -12.08 -32.23
CA ASP A 204 30.32 -11.35 -33.13
C ASP A 204 29.54 -10.89 -34.38
N ASP A 205 28.49 -10.11 -34.15
CA ASP A 205 27.67 -9.53 -35.21
C ASP A 205 27.97 -8.05 -35.38
N LEU A 206 28.16 -7.63 -36.61
CA LEU A 206 28.44 -6.23 -37.00
C LEU A 206 27.32 -5.25 -36.63
N HIS A 207 26.11 -5.77 -36.39
CA HIS A 207 24.94 -4.96 -36.03
C HIS A 207 24.83 -4.58 -34.55
N VAL A 208 25.55 -5.25 -33.64
CA VAL A 208 25.53 -4.97 -32.21
C VAL A 208 26.93 -4.63 -31.70
N ASP A 209 27.15 -3.37 -31.49
CA ASP A 209 28.40 -2.92 -30.88
C ASP A 209 28.35 -2.98 -29.36
N CYS A 210 28.84 -4.10 -28.80
CA CYS A 210 28.85 -4.33 -27.36
C CYS A 210 29.62 -3.26 -26.58
N THR A 211 30.65 -2.66 -27.20
CA THR A 211 31.44 -1.58 -26.58
C THR A 211 30.60 -0.33 -26.37
N GLN A 212 29.80 0.05 -27.39
CA GLN A 212 28.88 1.16 -27.26
C GLN A 212 27.77 0.89 -26.27
N LEU A 213 27.29 -0.35 -26.16
CA LEU A 213 26.34 -0.74 -25.14
C LEU A 213 26.93 -0.61 -23.73
N GLY A 214 28.17 -1.05 -23.54
CA GLY A 214 28.90 -0.88 -22.27
C GLY A 214 29.09 0.57 -21.88
N ARG A 215 29.45 1.41 -22.86
CA ARG A 215 29.58 2.88 -22.66
C ARG A 215 28.24 3.49 -22.28
N ALA A 216 27.15 3.06 -22.92
CA ALA A 216 25.79 3.50 -22.58
C ALA A 216 25.39 3.09 -21.16
N ALA A 217 25.69 1.86 -20.76
CA ALA A 217 25.43 1.37 -19.40
C ALA A 217 26.24 2.13 -18.33
N ALA A 218 27.53 2.37 -18.58
CA ALA A 218 28.39 3.13 -17.69
C ALA A 218 27.93 4.59 -17.54
N THR A 219 27.57 5.23 -18.66
CA THR A 219 27.03 6.60 -18.64
C THR A 219 25.70 6.68 -17.91
N LEU A 220 24.83 5.69 -18.09
CA LEU A 220 23.58 5.58 -17.35
C LEU A 220 23.81 5.50 -15.84
N MET A 221 24.77 4.71 -15.38
CA MET A 221 25.14 4.61 -13.96
C MET A 221 25.86 5.85 -13.44
N SER A 222 26.50 6.62 -14.29
CA SER A 222 27.08 7.92 -13.89
C SER A 222 26.00 8.97 -13.63
N GLU A 223 24.80 8.80 -14.19
CA GLU A 223 23.70 9.71 -13.95
C GLU A 223 23.09 9.50 -12.55
N ARG A 224 22.96 10.62 -11.83
CA ARG A 224 22.52 10.60 -10.43
C ARG A 224 21.11 10.00 -10.23
N VAL A 225 20.15 10.32 -11.11
CA VAL A 225 18.75 9.87 -10.96
C VAL A 225 18.64 8.36 -11.17
N PHE A 226 19.22 7.85 -12.25
CA PHE A 226 19.22 6.42 -12.51
C PHE A 226 19.94 5.63 -11.40
N ARG A 227 21.08 6.15 -10.94
CA ARG A 227 21.83 5.52 -9.85
C ARG A 227 21.03 5.42 -8.57
N ILE A 228 20.32 6.49 -8.17
CA ILE A 228 19.41 6.45 -7.02
C ILE A 228 18.32 5.38 -7.21
N HIS A 229 17.72 5.33 -8.40
CA HIS A 229 16.73 4.30 -8.70
C HIS A 229 17.34 2.89 -8.67
N ALA A 230 18.57 2.71 -9.13
CA ALA A 230 19.28 1.44 -9.08
C ALA A 230 19.52 0.96 -7.63
N TYR A 231 19.84 1.89 -6.72
CA TYR A 231 19.94 1.55 -5.29
C TYR A 231 18.60 1.11 -4.66
N MET A 232 17.51 1.69 -5.11
CA MET A 232 16.19 1.50 -4.48
C MET A 232 15.29 0.52 -5.22
N ALA A 233 15.60 0.16 -6.47
CA ALA A 233 14.79 -0.72 -7.28
C ALA A 233 14.57 -2.08 -6.62
N GLN A 234 13.34 -2.56 -6.68
CA GLN A 234 12.93 -3.85 -6.16
C GLN A 234 12.55 -4.83 -7.27
N SER A 235 12.39 -4.32 -8.47
CA SER A 235 12.04 -5.11 -9.64
C SER A 235 12.73 -4.60 -10.90
N ARG A 236 12.81 -5.49 -11.91
CA ARG A 236 13.32 -5.13 -13.24
C ARG A 236 12.49 -4.02 -13.88
N GLU A 237 11.19 -4.04 -13.68
CA GLU A 237 10.25 -3.06 -14.24
C GLU A 237 10.52 -1.64 -13.74
N GLU A 238 10.95 -1.49 -12.50
CA GLU A 238 11.32 -0.18 -11.94
C GLU A 238 12.59 0.37 -12.61
N LEU A 239 13.57 -0.50 -12.83
CA LEU A 239 14.79 -0.12 -13.56
C LEU A 239 14.49 0.23 -15.02
N LEU A 240 13.62 -0.54 -15.69
CA LEU A 240 13.19 -0.25 -17.07
C LEU A 240 12.43 1.08 -17.14
N ARG A 241 11.60 1.38 -16.17
CA ARG A 241 10.89 2.67 -16.07
C ARG A 241 11.86 3.83 -15.89
N SER A 242 12.88 3.65 -15.06
CA SER A 242 13.93 4.64 -14.85
C SER A 242 14.77 4.84 -16.13
N LEU A 243 15.12 3.76 -16.82
CA LEU A 243 15.82 3.82 -18.11
C LEU A 243 14.97 4.53 -19.18
N LYS A 244 13.68 4.24 -19.25
CA LYS A 244 12.77 4.94 -20.15
C LYS A 244 12.71 6.44 -19.83
N GLY A 245 12.63 6.81 -18.55
CA GLY A 245 12.69 8.21 -18.13
C GLY A 245 14.02 8.91 -18.53
N PHE A 246 15.12 8.18 -18.51
CA PHE A 246 16.40 8.68 -19.04
C PHE A 246 16.33 8.92 -20.55
N LEU A 247 15.79 7.97 -21.32
CA LEU A 247 15.63 8.11 -22.77
C LEU A 247 14.69 9.26 -23.15
N ASP A 248 13.60 9.43 -22.44
CA ASP A 248 12.61 10.50 -22.67
C ASP A 248 13.19 11.91 -22.42
N CYS A 249 14.24 12.01 -21.61
CA CYS A 249 14.94 13.27 -21.32
C CYS A 249 16.24 13.46 -22.12
N SER A 250 16.58 12.53 -23.00
CA SER A 250 17.79 12.60 -23.82
C SER A 250 17.58 13.47 -25.05
N LEU A 251 18.51 14.39 -25.30
CA LEU A 251 18.55 15.19 -26.51
C LEU A 251 19.41 14.49 -27.56
N VAL A 252 18.84 14.28 -28.74
CA VAL A 252 19.58 13.75 -29.89
C VAL A 252 20.06 14.90 -30.74
N LEU A 253 21.39 15.02 -30.85
CA LEU A 253 22.02 16.02 -31.72
C LEU A 253 22.24 15.38 -33.08
N PRO A 254 21.85 16.05 -34.20
CA PRO A 254 22.18 15.56 -35.53
C PRO A 254 23.70 15.60 -35.73
N PRO A 255 24.29 14.69 -36.51
CA PRO A 255 25.69 14.74 -36.84
C PRO A 255 25.98 16.04 -37.65
N THR A 256 26.76 16.91 -37.06
CA THR A 256 27.17 18.15 -37.71
C THR A 256 28.70 18.21 -37.69
N ASP A 257 29.30 18.80 -38.73
CA ASP A 257 30.77 18.83 -38.94
C ASP A 257 31.54 19.60 -37.86
N ALA A 258 30.92 20.42 -37.08
CA ALA A 258 31.43 20.95 -35.81
C ALA A 258 30.30 21.65 -35.04
N PRO A 259 29.78 21.10 -33.91
CA PRO A 259 28.86 21.83 -33.07
C PRO A 259 29.62 23.02 -32.45
N SER A 260 29.26 24.24 -32.81
CA SER A 260 29.82 25.43 -32.18
C SER A 260 29.46 25.42 -30.68
N GLU A 261 30.38 25.86 -29.84
CA GLU A 261 30.17 25.99 -28.39
C GLU A 261 28.88 26.78 -28.07
N GLN A 262 28.56 27.79 -28.88
CA GLN A 262 27.33 28.57 -28.76
C GLN A 262 26.07 27.75 -29.04
N ALA A 263 26.12 26.82 -30.01
CA ALA A 263 24.98 25.92 -30.29
C ALA A 263 24.74 24.98 -29.13
N LEU A 264 25.77 24.41 -28.50
CA LEU A 264 25.65 23.56 -27.31
C LEU A 264 25.12 24.35 -26.10
N LEU A 265 25.60 25.58 -25.89
CA LEU A 265 25.13 26.47 -24.83
C LEU A 265 23.64 26.84 -24.99
N SER A 266 23.15 26.97 -26.23
CA SER A 266 21.71 27.23 -26.49
C SER A 266 20.79 26.09 -26.10
N LEU A 267 21.29 24.85 -26.02
CA LEU A 267 20.54 23.67 -25.62
C LEU A 267 20.44 23.47 -24.10
N VAL A 268 21.34 24.13 -23.34
CA VAL A 268 21.38 24.00 -21.87
C VAL A 268 20.05 24.36 -21.20
N PRO A 269 19.34 25.44 -21.60
CA PRO A 269 18.02 25.73 -21.02
C PRO A 269 16.98 24.62 -21.28
N VAL A 270 16.98 24.07 -22.48
CA VAL A 270 16.08 22.98 -22.89
C VAL A 270 16.38 21.72 -22.10
N GLN A 271 17.66 21.36 -22.00
CA GLN A 271 18.10 20.20 -21.20
C GLN A 271 17.75 20.38 -19.72
N ARG A 272 17.93 21.57 -19.18
CA ARG A 272 17.57 21.90 -17.79
C ARG A 272 16.06 21.76 -17.54
N GLU A 273 15.23 22.18 -18.48
CA GLU A 273 13.78 22.03 -18.37
C GLU A 273 13.33 20.56 -18.48
N LEU A 274 13.94 19.76 -19.38
CA LEU A 274 13.68 18.32 -19.48
C LEU A 274 14.07 17.60 -18.18
N LEU A 275 15.24 17.91 -17.63
CA LEU A 275 15.69 17.37 -16.35
C LEU A 275 14.78 17.82 -15.21
N ARG A 276 14.35 19.08 -15.19
CA ARG A 276 13.40 19.58 -14.20
C ARG A 276 12.09 18.83 -14.24
N ARG A 277 11.55 18.52 -15.42
CA ARG A 277 10.34 17.70 -15.58
C ARG A 277 10.54 16.27 -15.07
N ARG A 278 11.71 15.70 -15.24
CA ARG A 278 12.06 14.38 -14.73
C ARG A 278 12.18 14.35 -13.20
N TYR A 279 12.68 15.44 -12.61
CA TYR A 279 12.77 15.60 -11.15
C TYR A 279 11.45 16.00 -10.50
N GLN A 280 10.52 16.60 -11.25
CA GLN A 280 9.18 16.91 -10.75
C GLN A 280 8.25 15.73 -11.00
N PRO A 281 7.56 15.22 -9.98
CA PRO A 281 6.53 14.22 -10.18
C PRO A 281 5.46 14.81 -11.11
N SER A 282 5.15 14.10 -12.18
CA SER A 282 4.10 14.50 -13.11
C SER A 282 2.76 14.60 -12.35
N PRO A 283 2.00 15.72 -12.47
CA PRO A 283 0.76 15.90 -11.74
C PRO A 283 -0.34 14.89 -12.10
N ALA A 284 -0.10 14.03 -13.10
CA ALA A 284 -1.08 13.08 -13.62
C ALA A 284 -0.83 11.61 -13.26
N LYS A 285 0.19 11.27 -12.42
CA LYS A 285 0.44 9.87 -12.02
C LYS A 285 0.84 9.78 -10.55
N PRO A 286 0.19 8.91 -9.76
CA PRO A 286 0.34 8.83 -8.32
C PRO A 286 1.62 8.13 -7.80
N ASP A 287 2.64 7.96 -8.62
CA ASP A 287 3.92 7.36 -8.19
C ASP A 287 4.84 8.35 -7.43
N SER A 288 4.28 9.46 -6.93
CA SER A 288 5.06 10.55 -6.29
C SER A 288 5.56 10.27 -4.87
N SER A 289 5.17 9.16 -4.26
CA SER A 289 5.64 8.81 -2.91
C SER A 289 7.12 8.43 -2.86
N PHE A 290 7.68 8.01 -3.99
CA PHE A 290 9.07 7.58 -4.12
C PHE A 290 10.10 8.71 -3.90
N TYR A 291 9.70 9.95 -4.17
CA TYR A 291 10.61 11.11 -4.10
C TYR A 291 10.59 11.86 -2.76
N LYS A 292 9.61 11.58 -1.88
CA LYS A 292 9.45 12.31 -0.61
C LYS A 292 10.47 11.96 0.48
N GLY A 293 11.21 10.86 0.34
CA GLY A 293 12.19 10.39 1.31
C GLY A 293 13.63 10.81 1.07
N LEU A 294 13.91 11.44 -0.05
CA LEU A 294 15.27 11.84 -0.44
C LEU A 294 15.38 13.36 -0.43
N ASP A 295 15.99 13.89 0.62
CA ASP A 295 16.51 15.26 0.61
C ASP A 295 17.58 15.40 -0.49
N LEU A 296 17.12 15.62 -1.70
CA LEU A 296 17.97 15.88 -2.88
C LEU A 296 18.62 17.28 -2.85
N ASN A 297 18.33 18.07 -1.82
CA ASN A 297 18.83 19.44 -1.67
C ASN A 297 19.50 19.63 -0.31
N GLY A 298 20.81 19.59 -0.33
CA GLY A 298 21.55 20.48 0.55
C GLY A 298 21.23 21.93 0.15
N GLY A 299 20.19 22.51 0.76
CA GLY A 299 19.83 23.91 0.65
C GLY A 299 19.06 24.33 -0.60
N LEU A 300 17.78 24.14 -0.57
CA LEU A 300 16.69 25.01 -1.06
C LEU A 300 15.38 24.30 -0.67
N GLY A 301 14.77 24.78 0.42
CA GLY A 301 13.44 24.37 0.83
C GLY A 301 12.43 24.67 -0.27
N GLY A 302 12.13 23.68 -1.12
CA GLY A 302 10.99 23.72 -2.00
C GLY A 302 9.72 23.42 -1.19
N PRO A 303 8.61 24.10 -1.42
CA PRO A 303 7.36 23.79 -0.75
C PRO A 303 6.99 22.34 -1.03
N GLY A 304 6.58 21.62 0.01
CA GLY A 304 6.01 20.28 -0.10
C GLY A 304 4.98 20.24 -1.21
N GLY A 305 4.85 19.08 -1.87
CA GLY A 305 3.99 18.92 -3.05
C GLY A 305 2.64 19.60 -2.87
N PRO A 306 2.03 20.12 -3.93
CA PRO A 306 0.93 21.09 -3.85
C PRO A 306 -0.35 20.61 -3.19
N ASP A 307 -0.45 19.34 -2.73
CA ASP A 307 -1.71 18.76 -2.23
C ASP A 307 -1.56 17.82 -1.02
N ASP A 308 -0.78 18.20 -0.01
CA ASP A 308 -0.81 17.51 1.28
C ASP A 308 -2.03 18.00 2.09
N PRO A 309 -3.08 17.15 2.32
CA PRO A 309 -4.27 17.56 3.06
C PRO A 309 -4.02 17.92 4.52
N LEU A 310 -2.89 17.50 5.10
CA LEU A 310 -2.53 17.77 6.51
C LEU A 310 -1.56 18.95 6.66
N GLN A 311 -1.18 19.62 5.58
CA GLN A 311 -0.31 20.80 5.67
C GLN A 311 -1.03 21.98 6.32
N GLN A 312 -0.41 22.57 7.33
CA GLN A 312 -0.94 23.77 7.96
C GLN A 312 -0.81 25.00 7.05
N THR A 313 -1.89 25.76 6.93
CA THR A 313 -1.91 27.01 6.17
C THR A 313 -1.57 28.23 7.02
N GLY A 314 -1.63 28.11 8.36
CA GLY A 314 -1.46 29.20 9.30
C GLY A 314 -2.63 30.19 9.36
N GLN A 315 -3.72 29.91 8.64
CA GLN A 315 -4.95 30.73 8.65
C GLN A 315 -6.07 30.00 9.39
N LEU A 316 -6.96 30.77 10.02
CA LEU A 316 -8.15 30.21 10.63
C LEU A 316 -9.05 29.57 9.54
N PHE A 317 -9.47 28.35 9.78
CA PHE A 317 -10.22 27.52 8.82
C PHE A 317 -9.52 27.29 7.47
N GLY A 318 -8.23 27.55 7.36
CA GLY A 318 -7.49 27.38 6.11
C GLY A 318 -7.51 25.95 5.59
N GLY A 319 -7.34 24.95 6.47
CA GLY A 319 -7.45 23.53 6.12
C GLY A 319 -8.83 23.14 5.60
N LEU A 320 -9.89 23.63 6.24
CA LEU A 320 -11.28 23.41 5.81
C LEU A 320 -11.55 23.97 4.41
N VAL A 321 -11.13 25.20 4.15
CA VAL A 321 -11.28 25.84 2.84
C VAL A 321 -10.49 25.09 1.76
N ARG A 322 -9.29 24.61 2.08
CA ARG A 322 -8.50 23.79 1.15
C ARG A 322 -9.18 22.47 0.82
N ASP A 323 -9.76 21.79 1.82
CA ASP A 323 -10.48 20.54 1.62
C ASP A 323 -11.69 20.72 0.69
N ILE A 324 -12.45 21.78 0.89
CA ILE A 324 -13.58 22.14 0.04
C ILE A 324 -13.12 22.41 -1.40
N ARG A 325 -12.07 23.21 -1.59
CA ARG A 325 -11.52 23.53 -2.91
C ARG A 325 -10.90 22.33 -3.62
N ARG A 326 -10.38 21.38 -2.87
CA ARG A 326 -9.81 20.16 -3.44
C ARG A 326 -10.85 19.17 -3.90
N ARG A 327 -11.91 18.96 -3.10
CA ARG A 327 -12.84 17.86 -3.32
C ARG A 327 -14.07 18.25 -4.15
N TYR A 328 -14.67 19.38 -3.92
CA TYR A 328 -15.93 19.76 -4.55
C TYR A 328 -15.88 19.98 -6.07
N PRO A 329 -14.77 20.35 -6.71
CA PRO A 329 -14.68 20.34 -8.18
C PRO A 329 -14.95 18.96 -8.82
N TYR A 330 -14.73 17.87 -8.09
CA TYR A 330 -15.02 16.50 -8.54
C TYR A 330 -16.45 16.02 -8.26
N TYR A 331 -17.32 16.87 -7.77
CA TYR A 331 -18.66 16.48 -7.33
C TYR A 331 -19.50 15.86 -8.45
N LEU A 332 -19.48 16.43 -9.64
CA LEU A 332 -20.18 15.87 -10.79
C LEU A 332 -19.59 14.51 -11.21
N SER A 333 -18.27 14.38 -11.18
CA SER A 333 -17.57 13.13 -11.42
C SER A 333 -17.96 12.04 -10.39
N ASP A 334 -18.15 12.40 -9.13
CA ASP A 334 -18.62 11.48 -8.07
C ASP A 334 -20.01 10.91 -8.35
N ILE A 335 -20.85 11.63 -9.10
CA ILE A 335 -22.17 11.15 -9.50
C ILE A 335 -22.09 10.29 -10.75
N THR A 336 -21.32 10.71 -11.76
CA THR A 336 -21.21 9.99 -13.04
C THR A 336 -20.45 8.67 -12.92
N ASP A 337 -19.45 8.58 -12.06
CA ASP A 337 -18.64 7.37 -11.85
C ASP A 337 -19.37 6.26 -11.08
N ALA A 338 -20.57 6.57 -10.56
CA ALA A 338 -21.40 5.60 -9.84
C ALA A 338 -22.12 4.58 -10.74
N PHE A 339 -22.20 4.82 -12.05
CA PHE A 339 -22.89 3.91 -12.98
C PHE A 339 -22.07 2.67 -13.30
N SER A 340 -22.09 1.70 -12.41
CA SER A 340 -21.35 0.44 -12.54
C SER A 340 -22.06 -0.67 -11.78
N PRO A 341 -22.08 -1.92 -12.31
CA PRO A 341 -22.60 -3.07 -11.57
C PRO A 341 -21.86 -3.31 -10.24
N GLN A 342 -20.56 -3.02 -10.19
CA GLN A 342 -19.75 -3.13 -8.98
C GLN A 342 -20.24 -2.19 -7.87
N VAL A 343 -20.63 -0.98 -8.21
CA VAL A 343 -21.20 -0.02 -7.25
C VAL A 343 -22.53 -0.54 -6.68
N LEU A 344 -23.39 -1.11 -7.52
CA LEU A 344 -24.65 -1.70 -7.05
C LEU A 344 -24.40 -2.89 -6.10
N ALA A 345 -23.45 -3.77 -6.43
CA ALA A 345 -23.07 -4.88 -5.56
C ALA A 345 -22.51 -4.38 -4.23
N ALA A 346 -21.67 -3.36 -4.25
CA ALA A 346 -21.14 -2.71 -3.05
C ALA A 346 -22.24 -2.09 -2.18
N VAL A 347 -23.25 -1.46 -2.79
CA VAL A 347 -24.41 -0.89 -2.07
C VAL A 347 -25.16 -1.98 -1.30
N ILE A 348 -25.46 -3.10 -1.94
CA ILE A 348 -26.18 -4.20 -1.29
C ILE A 348 -25.34 -4.80 -0.15
N PHE A 349 -24.08 -5.04 -0.40
CA PHE A 349 -23.17 -5.60 0.61
C PHE A 349 -23.04 -4.68 1.83
N ILE A 350 -22.73 -3.42 1.62
CA ILE A 350 -22.51 -2.45 2.70
C ILE A 350 -23.80 -2.09 3.40
N TYR A 351 -24.95 -2.17 2.73
CA TYR A 351 -26.24 -2.01 3.37
C TYR A 351 -26.43 -3.01 4.51
N PHE A 352 -26.22 -4.29 4.27
CA PHE A 352 -26.30 -5.30 5.33
C PHE A 352 -25.20 -5.15 6.38
N ALA A 353 -23.99 -4.77 5.95
CA ALA A 353 -22.88 -4.48 6.85
C ALA A 353 -23.14 -3.28 7.78
N ALA A 354 -23.94 -2.33 7.37
CA ALA A 354 -24.33 -1.17 8.18
C ALA A 354 -25.60 -1.43 9.02
N LEU A 355 -26.58 -2.10 8.44
CA LEU A 355 -27.88 -2.32 9.08
C LEU A 355 -27.76 -3.22 10.32
N SER A 356 -27.07 -4.33 10.21
CA SER A 356 -27.01 -5.31 11.31
C SER A 356 -26.28 -4.77 12.55
N PRO A 357 -25.13 -4.09 12.48
CA PRO A 357 -24.56 -3.43 13.65
C PRO A 357 -25.47 -2.34 14.22
N ALA A 358 -26.18 -1.60 13.38
CA ALA A 358 -27.12 -0.58 13.85
C ALA A 358 -28.24 -1.20 14.70
N ILE A 359 -28.80 -2.33 14.28
CA ILE A 359 -29.83 -3.04 15.07
C ILE A 359 -29.23 -3.64 16.34
N THR A 360 -28.06 -4.28 16.25
CA THR A 360 -27.41 -4.91 17.39
C THR A 360 -27.01 -3.89 18.46
N PHE A 361 -26.32 -2.82 18.06
CA PHE A 361 -25.95 -1.75 18.99
C PHE A 361 -27.14 -0.96 19.49
N GLY A 362 -28.16 -0.79 18.66
CA GLY A 362 -29.43 -0.18 19.08
C GLY A 362 -30.12 -0.98 20.19
N GLY A 363 -30.16 -2.28 20.07
CA GLY A 363 -30.67 -3.17 21.11
C GLY A 363 -29.87 -3.10 22.41
N LEU A 364 -28.54 -3.16 22.31
CA LEU A 364 -27.64 -3.00 23.45
C LEU A 364 -27.73 -1.60 24.08
N LEU A 365 -27.83 -0.57 23.26
CA LEU A 365 -27.98 0.80 23.73
C LEU A 365 -29.29 0.99 24.51
N GLY A 366 -30.41 0.42 24.04
CA GLY A 366 -31.67 0.40 24.75
C GLY A 366 -31.56 -0.32 26.10
N GLU A 367 -30.92 -1.46 26.14
CA GLU A 367 -30.66 -2.23 27.34
C GLU A 367 -29.82 -1.47 28.36
N LYS A 368 -28.74 -0.83 27.92
CA LYS A 368 -27.76 -0.10 28.74
C LYS A 368 -28.25 1.28 29.21
N THR A 369 -29.19 1.89 28.50
CA THR A 369 -29.68 3.24 28.80
C THR A 369 -31.14 3.26 29.33
N GLY A 370 -31.67 2.14 29.77
CA GLY A 370 -33.04 2.06 30.25
C GLY A 370 -34.09 2.44 29.19
N ASN A 371 -33.85 2.06 27.94
CA ASN A 371 -34.69 2.33 26.77
C ASN A 371 -34.88 3.82 26.44
N GLN A 372 -34.02 4.68 26.94
CA GLN A 372 -34.02 6.09 26.55
C GLN A 372 -33.50 6.33 25.12
N MET A 373 -32.60 5.50 24.64
CA MET A 373 -32.19 5.37 23.23
C MET A 373 -32.17 3.89 22.84
N GLY A 374 -32.66 3.59 21.66
CA GLY A 374 -32.75 2.22 21.19
C GLY A 374 -32.52 2.11 19.69
N VAL A 375 -33.07 1.07 19.10
CA VAL A 375 -32.86 0.74 17.67
C VAL A 375 -33.39 1.83 16.75
N SER A 376 -34.56 2.41 17.05
CA SER A 376 -35.16 3.45 16.22
C SER A 376 -34.27 4.69 16.10
N GLU A 377 -33.77 5.17 17.23
CA GLU A 377 -32.91 6.35 17.28
C GLU A 377 -31.59 6.09 16.55
N LEU A 378 -31.01 4.92 16.72
CA LEU A 378 -29.75 4.58 16.06
C LEU A 378 -29.93 4.40 14.56
N LEU A 379 -31.02 3.79 14.08
CA LEU A 379 -31.28 3.66 12.64
C LEU A 379 -31.50 5.03 11.98
N ILE A 380 -32.28 5.89 12.59
CA ILE A 380 -32.53 7.24 12.05
C ILE A 380 -31.26 8.07 12.09
N SER A 381 -30.49 8.00 13.16
CA SER A 381 -29.20 8.68 13.27
C SER A 381 -28.23 8.21 12.19
N THR A 382 -28.09 6.91 12.01
CA THR A 382 -27.24 6.34 10.96
C THR A 382 -27.67 6.79 9.58
N ALA A 383 -28.97 6.77 9.30
CA ALA A 383 -29.53 7.21 8.01
C ALA A 383 -29.26 8.70 7.75
N VAL A 384 -29.66 9.57 8.67
CA VAL A 384 -29.55 11.03 8.47
C VAL A 384 -28.10 11.48 8.42
N GLN A 385 -27.27 11.05 9.35
CA GLN A 385 -25.86 11.42 9.38
C GLN A 385 -25.11 10.82 8.18
N GLY A 386 -25.41 9.59 7.78
CA GLY A 386 -24.83 8.97 6.59
C GLY A 386 -25.22 9.68 5.29
N ILE A 387 -26.47 10.12 5.13
CA ILE A 387 -26.93 10.90 3.97
C ILE A 387 -26.19 12.24 3.90
N LEU A 388 -26.15 12.98 4.99
CA LEU A 388 -25.47 14.27 5.04
C LEU A 388 -23.96 14.12 4.79
N PHE A 389 -23.34 13.10 5.35
CA PHE A 389 -21.93 12.83 5.12
C PHE A 389 -21.64 12.44 3.66
N ALA A 390 -22.47 11.60 3.06
CA ALA A 390 -22.33 11.21 1.66
C ALA A 390 -22.50 12.40 0.70
N LEU A 391 -23.33 13.35 1.04
CA LEU A 391 -23.55 14.57 0.23
C LEU A 391 -22.47 15.63 0.43
N LEU A 392 -21.93 15.77 1.62
CA LEU A 392 -21.05 16.89 2.00
C LEU A 392 -19.61 16.49 2.29
N GLY A 393 -19.34 15.20 2.58
CA GLY A 393 -18.03 14.72 2.98
C GLY A 393 -16.96 14.84 1.90
N ALA A 394 -15.72 15.05 2.31
CA ALA A 394 -14.59 15.07 1.40
C ALA A 394 -14.12 13.66 1.00
N GLN A 395 -14.33 12.67 1.87
CA GLN A 395 -14.08 11.27 1.58
C GLN A 395 -15.36 10.44 1.67
N PRO A 396 -16.15 10.36 0.58
CA PRO A 396 -17.46 9.71 0.60
C PRO A 396 -17.42 8.19 0.78
N LEU A 397 -16.26 7.57 0.71
CA LEU A 397 -16.09 6.13 0.95
C LEU A 397 -16.14 5.76 2.43
N LEU A 398 -16.00 6.71 3.33
CA LEU A 398 -16.15 6.48 4.76
C LEU A 398 -17.59 6.11 5.10
N VAL A 399 -17.75 5.07 5.90
CA VAL A 399 -19.06 4.64 6.41
C VAL A 399 -19.19 5.08 7.85
N VAL A 400 -20.15 5.97 8.09
CA VAL A 400 -20.44 6.50 9.43
C VAL A 400 -21.36 5.52 10.18
N GLY A 401 -21.03 5.23 11.43
CA GLY A 401 -21.82 4.32 12.23
C GLY A 401 -21.44 4.34 13.71
N PHE A 402 -22.23 3.65 14.50
CA PHE A 402 -22.01 3.54 15.94
C PHE A 402 -20.92 2.48 16.22
N SER A 403 -20.07 2.75 17.21
CA SER A 403 -18.96 1.87 17.59
C SER A 403 -19.02 1.41 19.04
N GLY A 404 -18.28 0.33 19.35
CA GLY A 404 -18.20 -0.21 20.70
C GLY A 404 -17.74 0.75 21.79
N PRO A 405 -16.68 1.53 21.57
CA PRO A 405 -16.22 2.54 22.52
C PRO A 405 -17.28 3.58 22.86
N LEU A 406 -18.07 4.01 21.88
CA LEU A 406 -19.19 4.93 22.12
C LEU A 406 -20.29 4.31 22.98
N LEU A 407 -20.57 3.03 22.80
CA LEU A 407 -21.52 2.29 23.66
C LEU A 407 -21.05 2.23 25.11
N VAL A 408 -19.78 1.96 25.35
CA VAL A 408 -19.19 1.94 26.69
C VAL A 408 -19.27 3.31 27.35
N PHE A 409 -19.03 4.36 26.59
CA PHE A 409 -19.18 5.73 27.06
C PHE A 409 -20.63 6.03 27.47
N GLU A 410 -21.61 5.66 26.64
CA GLU A 410 -23.01 5.87 26.91
C GLU A 410 -23.48 5.14 28.19
N GLU A 411 -23.04 3.91 28.37
CA GLU A 411 -23.31 3.13 29.58
C GLU A 411 -22.72 3.81 30.83
N ALA A 412 -21.46 4.24 30.76
CA ALA A 412 -20.79 4.90 31.87
C ALA A 412 -21.44 6.23 32.22
N PHE A 413 -21.81 7.03 31.22
CA PHE A 413 -22.46 8.30 31.42
C PHE A 413 -23.90 8.16 31.96
N PHE A 414 -24.64 7.15 31.48
CA PHE A 414 -25.96 6.83 32.02
C PHE A 414 -25.87 6.45 33.49
N SER A 415 -24.96 5.58 33.88
CA SER A 415 -24.75 5.18 35.28
C SER A 415 -24.33 6.36 36.16
N PHE A 416 -23.50 7.27 35.67
CA PHE A 416 -23.13 8.48 36.35
C PHE A 416 -24.34 9.42 36.58
N CYS A 417 -25.14 9.65 35.54
CA CYS A 417 -26.33 10.47 35.64
C CYS A 417 -27.39 9.87 36.61
N GLU A 418 -27.59 8.56 36.53
CA GLU A 418 -28.51 7.87 37.43
C GLU A 418 -28.07 7.96 38.89
N SER A 419 -26.78 7.76 39.16
CA SER A 419 -26.22 7.85 40.52
C SER A 419 -26.32 9.24 41.14
N ASN A 420 -26.31 10.31 40.30
CA ASN A 420 -26.37 11.69 40.76
C ASN A 420 -27.74 12.32 40.60
N GLY A 421 -28.78 11.55 40.17
CA GLY A 421 -30.12 12.08 39.96
C GLY A 421 -30.24 13.09 38.83
N LEU A 422 -29.36 13.01 37.84
CA LEU A 422 -29.36 13.87 36.66
C LEU A 422 -30.12 13.22 35.50
N GLU A 423 -30.74 14.05 34.66
CA GLU A 423 -31.39 13.57 33.45
C GLU A 423 -30.33 13.23 32.40
N TYR A 424 -30.19 11.96 32.05
CA TYR A 424 -29.19 11.48 31.09
C TYR A 424 -29.33 12.14 29.70
N ILE A 425 -30.55 12.18 29.15
CA ILE A 425 -30.82 12.71 27.81
C ILE A 425 -30.49 14.21 27.72
N VAL A 426 -30.83 14.97 28.77
CA VAL A 426 -30.51 16.40 28.82
C VAL A 426 -29.00 16.63 28.94
N GLY A 427 -28.33 15.79 29.73
CA GLY A 427 -26.87 15.82 29.85
C GLY A 427 -26.16 15.60 28.51
N ARG A 428 -26.71 14.69 27.67
CA ARG A 428 -26.21 14.46 26.32
C ARG A 428 -26.35 15.67 25.40
N VAL A 429 -27.42 16.45 25.53
CA VAL A 429 -27.59 17.69 24.77
C VAL A 429 -26.48 18.68 25.05
N TRP A 430 -26.09 18.83 26.31
CA TRP A 430 -24.97 19.70 26.69
C TRP A 430 -23.62 19.16 26.24
N ILE A 431 -23.42 17.86 26.31
CA ILE A 431 -22.25 17.21 25.71
C ILE A 431 -22.19 17.51 24.20
N GLY A 432 -23.32 17.44 23.49
CA GLY A 432 -23.42 17.77 22.07
C GLY A 432 -23.06 19.23 21.77
N PHE A 433 -23.51 20.18 22.58
CA PHE A 433 -23.12 21.58 22.43
C PHE A 433 -21.62 21.79 22.62
N TRP A 434 -21.01 21.15 23.62
CA TRP A 434 -19.57 21.21 23.82
C TRP A 434 -18.80 20.51 22.70
N LEU A 435 -19.32 19.43 22.13
CA LEU A 435 -18.71 18.77 20.96
C LEU A 435 -18.68 19.70 19.75
N ILE A 436 -19.76 20.42 19.48
CA ILE A 436 -19.80 21.40 18.38
C ILE A 436 -18.75 22.50 18.62
N LEU A 437 -18.67 23.04 19.82
CA LEU A 437 -17.67 24.05 20.17
C LEU A 437 -16.25 23.51 20.00
N LEU A 438 -15.96 22.31 20.51
CA LEU A 438 -14.64 21.67 20.40
C LEU A 438 -14.24 21.39 18.96
N VAL A 439 -15.15 20.90 18.12
CA VAL A 439 -14.82 20.62 16.72
C VAL A 439 -14.59 21.89 15.93
N VAL A 440 -15.37 22.94 16.18
CA VAL A 440 -15.17 24.24 15.53
C VAL A 440 -13.81 24.83 15.91
N LEU A 441 -13.42 24.77 17.19
CA LEU A 441 -12.10 25.22 17.63
C LEU A 441 -10.96 24.42 17.02
N VAL A 442 -11.07 23.10 17.01
CA VAL A 442 -10.03 22.22 16.45
C VAL A 442 -9.88 22.43 14.94
N VAL A 443 -10.97 22.57 14.22
CA VAL A 443 -10.92 22.82 12.76
C VAL A 443 -10.42 24.26 12.47
N ALA A 444 -10.78 25.24 13.29
CA ALA A 444 -10.28 26.62 13.15
C ALA A 444 -8.76 26.69 13.27
N PHE A 445 -8.16 25.96 14.22
CA PHE A 445 -6.71 25.88 14.43
C PHE A 445 -6.04 24.76 13.66
N GLU A 446 -6.73 24.14 12.69
CA GLU A 446 -6.19 23.05 11.85
C GLU A 446 -5.66 21.86 12.67
N GLY A 447 -6.31 21.51 13.77
CA GLY A 447 -5.89 20.46 14.70
C GLY A 447 -5.76 19.08 14.10
N SER A 448 -6.36 18.81 12.95
CA SER A 448 -6.20 17.53 12.23
C SER A 448 -4.77 17.26 11.77
N PHE A 449 -3.86 18.24 11.77
CA PHE A 449 -2.45 18.02 11.47
C PHE A 449 -1.78 17.02 12.46
N LEU A 450 -2.32 16.88 13.66
CA LEU A 450 -1.84 15.92 14.67
C LEU A 450 -1.90 14.47 14.17
N VAL A 451 -2.78 14.18 13.22
CA VAL A 451 -2.87 12.86 12.56
C VAL A 451 -1.59 12.50 11.81
N ARG A 452 -0.82 13.48 11.35
CA ARG A 452 0.48 13.27 10.69
C ARG A 452 1.50 12.55 11.59
N PHE A 453 1.39 12.69 12.91
CA PHE A 453 2.25 12.00 13.86
C PHE A 453 1.90 10.53 14.06
N ILE A 454 0.75 10.09 13.56
CA ILE A 454 0.34 8.70 13.60
C ILE A 454 1.01 7.96 12.43
N SER A 455 2.07 7.20 12.77
CA SER A 455 2.80 6.41 11.79
C SER A 455 2.04 5.14 11.39
N ARG A 456 2.51 4.46 10.35
CA ARG A 456 2.00 3.16 9.94
C ARG A 456 1.98 2.14 11.09
N TYR A 457 2.97 2.18 11.96
CA TYR A 457 3.05 1.36 13.16
C TYR A 457 1.75 1.38 13.98
N THR A 458 1.31 2.58 14.35
CA THR A 458 0.09 2.78 15.14
C THR A 458 -1.18 2.44 14.33
N GLN A 459 -1.22 2.82 13.06
CA GLN A 459 -2.37 2.53 12.18
C GLN A 459 -2.60 1.02 12.02
N GLU A 460 -1.53 0.25 11.85
CA GLU A 460 -1.62 -1.21 11.70
C GLU A 460 -2.03 -1.90 13.00
N ILE A 461 -1.51 -1.46 14.13
CA ILE A 461 -1.95 -1.97 15.43
C ILE A 461 -3.44 -1.72 15.63
N PHE A 462 -3.92 -0.51 15.32
CA PHE A 462 -5.32 -0.15 15.43
C PHE A 462 -6.20 -0.98 14.49
N SER A 463 -5.85 -1.08 13.20
CA SER A 463 -6.60 -1.86 12.21
C SER A 463 -6.69 -3.33 12.59
N PHE A 464 -5.57 -3.90 13.02
CA PHE A 464 -5.52 -5.30 13.43
C PHE A 464 -6.36 -5.57 14.68
N LEU A 465 -6.28 -4.68 15.67
CA LEU A 465 -7.08 -4.76 16.88
C LEU A 465 -8.58 -4.72 16.58
N ILE A 466 -9.02 -3.75 15.77
CA ILE A 466 -10.44 -3.62 15.40
C ILE A 466 -10.93 -4.85 14.63
N SER A 467 -10.13 -5.36 13.69
CA SER A 467 -10.48 -6.58 12.95
C SER A 467 -10.58 -7.80 13.85
N LEU A 468 -9.67 -7.97 14.81
CA LEU A 468 -9.72 -9.06 15.78
C LEU A 468 -10.93 -8.95 16.72
N ILE A 469 -11.24 -7.75 17.20
CA ILE A 469 -12.42 -7.52 18.03
C ILE A 469 -13.68 -7.92 17.27
N PHE A 470 -13.76 -7.56 16.00
CA PHE A 470 -14.90 -7.86 15.15
C PHE A 470 -15.09 -9.37 14.96
N ILE A 471 -14.01 -10.09 14.67
CA ILE A 471 -14.02 -11.57 14.58
C ILE A 471 -14.38 -12.21 15.90
N TYR A 472 -13.76 -11.76 16.99
CA TYR A 472 -14.03 -12.29 18.35
C TYR A 472 -15.49 -12.12 18.76
N GLU A 473 -16.08 -10.93 18.54
CA GLU A 473 -17.48 -10.68 18.87
C GLU A 473 -18.43 -11.53 18.02
N THR A 474 -18.09 -11.80 16.76
CA THR A 474 -18.89 -12.68 15.90
C THR A 474 -18.94 -14.10 16.44
N PHE A 475 -17.78 -14.67 16.81
CA PHE A 475 -17.72 -15.99 17.42
C PHE A 475 -18.36 -16.02 18.81
N SER A 476 -18.21 -14.95 19.59
CA SER A 476 -18.84 -14.83 20.91
C SER A 476 -20.36 -14.88 20.81
N LYS A 477 -20.96 -14.23 19.83
CA LYS A 477 -22.41 -14.30 19.56
C LYS A 477 -22.85 -15.70 19.15
N LEU A 478 -22.07 -16.41 18.35
CA LEU A 478 -22.37 -17.81 18.02
C LEU A 478 -22.30 -18.71 19.23
N ILE A 479 -21.31 -18.57 20.09
CA ILE A 479 -21.17 -19.32 21.35
C ILE A 479 -22.36 -19.05 22.27
N LYS A 480 -22.82 -17.78 22.32
CA LYS A 480 -24.02 -17.44 23.09
C LYS A 480 -25.27 -18.19 22.59
N ILE A 481 -25.44 -18.36 21.27
CA ILE A 481 -26.53 -19.17 20.71
C ILE A 481 -26.41 -20.61 21.17
N PHE A 482 -25.22 -21.19 21.21
CA PHE A 482 -25.00 -22.54 21.73
C PHE A 482 -25.26 -22.66 23.24
N GLN A 483 -25.03 -21.61 24.00
CA GLN A 483 -25.34 -21.56 25.45
C GLN A 483 -26.82 -21.42 25.71
N ASP A 484 -27.54 -20.64 24.91
CA ASP A 484 -28.99 -20.43 25.04
C ASP A 484 -29.80 -21.67 24.58
N HIS A 485 -29.26 -22.38 23.57
CA HIS A 485 -29.86 -23.56 22.99
C HIS A 485 -28.88 -24.76 23.00
N PRO A 486 -28.52 -25.29 24.18
CA PRO A 486 -27.54 -26.37 24.27
C PRO A 486 -28.04 -27.64 23.58
N LEU A 487 -27.10 -28.38 22.98
CA LEU A 487 -27.40 -29.66 22.37
C LEU A 487 -27.77 -30.69 23.44
N GLN A 488 -29.00 -31.24 23.39
CA GLN A 488 -29.54 -32.22 24.33
C GLN A 488 -29.97 -33.49 23.58
N LYS A 489 -30.01 -34.62 24.31
CA LYS A 489 -30.47 -35.88 23.74
C LYS A 489 -32.00 -35.90 23.52
N THR A 490 -32.74 -35.21 24.38
CA THR A 490 -34.22 -35.12 24.33
C THR A 490 -34.62 -33.67 24.55
N TYR A 491 -35.57 -33.20 23.76
CA TYR A 491 -36.16 -31.86 23.87
C TYR A 491 -37.59 -31.95 24.29
N ASP A 492 -38.08 -30.98 25.06
CA ASP A 492 -39.44 -30.91 25.54
C ASP A 492 -40.39 -30.44 24.42
N HIS A 493 -41.28 -31.29 23.95
CA HIS A 493 -42.19 -31.00 22.83
C HIS A 493 -43.21 -29.89 23.12
N ASN A 494 -43.47 -29.58 24.37
CA ASN A 494 -44.42 -28.55 24.74
C ASN A 494 -43.93 -27.11 24.51
N VAL A 495 -42.63 -26.91 24.40
CA VAL A 495 -42.02 -25.60 24.17
C VAL A 495 -42.20 -25.12 22.71
N LEU A 496 -42.42 -26.04 21.76
CA LEU A 496 -42.59 -25.72 20.33
C LEU A 496 -43.95 -25.11 19.99
N MET A 497 -44.94 -25.20 20.89
CA MET A 497 -46.31 -24.72 20.67
C MET A 497 -46.57 -23.29 21.16
N VAL A 498 -45.58 -22.58 21.70
CA VAL A 498 -45.73 -21.25 22.27
C VAL A 498 -45.27 -20.19 21.26
N PRO A 499 -45.95 -19.05 21.08
CA PRO A 499 -45.57 -18.01 20.12
C PRO A 499 -44.16 -17.38 20.33
N LYS A 500 -43.64 -17.48 21.56
CA LYS A 500 -42.25 -17.15 21.89
C LYS A 500 -41.64 -18.34 22.63
N PRO A 501 -40.90 -19.21 21.94
CA PRO A 501 -40.30 -20.38 22.58
C PRO A 501 -39.25 -19.92 23.60
N GLN A 502 -39.43 -20.34 24.83
CA GLN A 502 -38.49 -20.17 25.95
C GLN A 502 -37.86 -21.52 26.26
N GLY A 503 -36.57 -21.59 26.25
CA GLY A 503 -35.80 -22.79 26.60
C GLY A 503 -35.02 -23.38 25.42
N PRO A 504 -34.24 -24.45 25.64
CA PRO A 504 -33.40 -25.05 24.60
C PRO A 504 -34.29 -25.66 23.50
N LEU A 505 -34.05 -25.20 22.25
CA LEU A 505 -34.78 -25.68 21.07
C LEU A 505 -33.93 -26.66 20.28
N PRO A 506 -34.53 -27.67 19.63
CA PRO A 506 -33.82 -28.65 18.82
C PRO A 506 -33.24 -27.96 17.56
N ASN A 507 -32.00 -28.31 17.25
CA ASN A 507 -31.29 -27.91 16.01
C ASN A 507 -31.04 -26.39 15.79
N THR A 508 -31.49 -25.50 16.67
CA THR A 508 -31.32 -24.06 16.51
C THR A 508 -29.82 -23.65 16.42
N ALA A 509 -29.00 -24.15 17.36
CA ALA A 509 -27.57 -23.83 17.39
C ALA A 509 -26.83 -24.42 16.20
N LEU A 510 -27.15 -25.66 15.81
CA LEU A 510 -26.51 -26.31 14.66
C LEU A 510 -26.89 -25.63 13.34
N LEU A 511 -28.16 -25.27 13.14
CA LEU A 511 -28.60 -24.56 11.95
C LEU A 511 -27.96 -23.16 11.90
N SER A 512 -27.88 -22.46 13.00
CA SER A 512 -27.17 -21.16 13.09
C SER A 512 -25.71 -21.29 12.71
N LEU A 513 -25.01 -22.32 13.16
CA LEU A 513 -23.64 -22.62 12.77
C LEU A 513 -23.53 -22.89 11.26
N VAL A 514 -24.41 -23.69 10.70
CA VAL A 514 -24.45 -24.02 9.27
C VAL A 514 -24.69 -22.76 8.45
N LEU A 515 -25.64 -21.92 8.84
CA LEU A 515 -25.93 -20.65 8.15
C LEU A 515 -24.74 -19.71 8.16
N MET A 516 -24.10 -19.53 9.31
CA MET A 516 -22.92 -18.68 9.45
C MET A 516 -21.75 -19.20 8.61
N ALA A 517 -21.40 -20.47 8.76
CA ALA A 517 -20.29 -21.09 8.05
C ALA A 517 -20.55 -21.13 6.55
N GLY A 518 -21.77 -21.43 6.13
CA GLY A 518 -22.17 -21.45 4.71
C GLY A 518 -22.09 -20.09 4.06
N THR A 519 -22.56 -19.04 4.73
CA THR A 519 -22.48 -17.67 4.25
C THR A 519 -21.02 -17.24 4.05
N PHE A 520 -20.20 -17.49 5.06
CA PHE A 520 -18.77 -17.20 4.98
C PHE A 520 -18.09 -17.97 3.85
N PHE A 521 -18.34 -19.26 3.74
CA PHE A 521 -17.76 -20.12 2.71
C PHE A 521 -18.15 -19.67 1.30
N PHE A 522 -19.43 -19.42 1.05
CA PHE A 522 -19.87 -18.95 -0.28
C PHE A 522 -19.32 -17.57 -0.61
N ALA A 523 -19.26 -16.66 0.35
CA ALA A 523 -18.68 -15.34 0.14
C ALA A 523 -17.19 -15.43 -0.27
N VAL A 524 -16.41 -16.24 0.44
CA VAL A 524 -14.98 -16.46 0.13
C VAL A 524 -14.80 -17.19 -1.20
N MET A 525 -15.62 -18.22 -1.45
CA MET A 525 -15.54 -19.00 -2.69
C MET A 525 -15.85 -18.13 -3.91
N LEU A 526 -16.92 -17.35 -3.88
CA LEU A 526 -17.28 -16.46 -4.98
C LEU A 526 -16.28 -15.35 -5.21
N ARG A 527 -15.66 -14.85 -4.14
CA ARG A 527 -14.54 -13.91 -4.28
C ARG A 527 -13.34 -14.53 -5.00
N LYS A 528 -12.95 -15.74 -4.62
CA LYS A 528 -11.89 -16.50 -5.31
C LYS A 528 -12.28 -16.90 -6.73
N PHE A 529 -13.57 -17.14 -6.99
CA PHE A 529 -14.08 -17.46 -8.33
C PHE A 529 -13.84 -16.33 -9.34
N LYS A 530 -13.82 -15.08 -8.91
CA LYS A 530 -13.49 -13.92 -9.74
C LYS A 530 -12.16 -14.09 -10.47
N ASN A 531 -11.20 -14.79 -9.85
CA ASN A 531 -9.85 -15.03 -10.37
C ASN A 531 -9.66 -16.45 -10.92
N SER A 532 -10.73 -17.22 -11.08
CA SER A 532 -10.68 -18.58 -11.62
C SER A 532 -10.55 -18.55 -13.13
N SER A 533 -10.29 -19.71 -13.72
CA SER A 533 -10.21 -19.92 -15.18
C SER A 533 -11.56 -20.30 -15.83
N TYR A 534 -12.63 -20.40 -15.06
CA TYR A 534 -13.96 -20.78 -15.55
C TYR A 534 -14.73 -19.55 -16.00
N PHE A 535 -15.50 -19.67 -17.06
CA PHE A 535 -16.34 -18.63 -17.67
C PHE A 535 -15.58 -17.40 -18.22
N PRO A 536 -16.19 -16.66 -19.16
CA PRO A 536 -15.62 -15.41 -19.66
C PRO A 536 -15.39 -14.37 -18.55
N GLY A 537 -14.33 -13.57 -18.66
CA GLY A 537 -13.91 -12.62 -17.63
C GLY A 537 -14.98 -11.62 -17.19
N LYS A 538 -15.83 -11.17 -18.11
CA LYS A 538 -16.96 -10.27 -17.79
C LYS A 538 -17.98 -10.91 -16.86
N LEU A 539 -18.34 -12.17 -17.13
CA LEU A 539 -19.30 -12.91 -16.29
C LEU A 539 -18.70 -13.24 -14.92
N ARG A 540 -17.43 -13.64 -14.88
CA ARG A 540 -16.71 -13.87 -13.61
C ARG A 540 -16.69 -12.64 -12.71
N ARG A 541 -16.41 -11.46 -13.28
CA ARG A 541 -16.40 -10.20 -12.52
C ARG A 541 -17.76 -9.89 -11.93
N VAL A 542 -18.82 -10.02 -12.72
CA VAL A 542 -20.18 -9.80 -12.23
C VAL A 542 -20.53 -10.76 -11.11
N ILE A 543 -20.28 -12.05 -11.27
CA ILE A 543 -20.55 -13.04 -10.22
C ILE A 543 -19.69 -12.79 -8.96
N GLY A 544 -18.42 -12.46 -9.13
CA GLY A 544 -17.53 -12.15 -8.01
C GLY A 544 -17.92 -10.89 -7.26
N ASP A 545 -18.34 -9.85 -7.95
CA ASP A 545 -18.79 -8.59 -7.36
C ASP A 545 -20.09 -8.77 -6.56
N PHE A 546 -21.00 -9.62 -7.03
CA PHE A 546 -22.23 -9.97 -6.33
C PHE A 546 -22.08 -11.17 -5.38
N GLY A 547 -20.85 -11.57 -5.05
CA GLY A 547 -20.59 -12.76 -4.22
C GLY A 547 -21.27 -12.73 -2.86
N VAL A 548 -21.19 -11.63 -2.13
CA VAL A 548 -21.82 -11.49 -0.82
C VAL A 548 -23.34 -11.47 -0.90
N PRO A 549 -23.98 -10.68 -1.77
CA PRO A 549 -25.43 -10.75 -1.97
C PRO A 549 -25.93 -12.16 -2.35
N ILE A 550 -25.23 -12.88 -3.20
CA ILE A 550 -25.55 -14.25 -3.59
C ILE A 550 -25.46 -15.20 -2.39
N SER A 551 -24.42 -15.06 -1.56
CA SER A 551 -24.24 -15.86 -0.34
C SER A 551 -25.39 -15.67 0.65
N ILE A 552 -25.80 -14.43 0.85
CA ILE A 552 -26.94 -14.08 1.71
C ILE A 552 -28.21 -14.75 1.17
N LEU A 553 -28.49 -14.60 -0.11
CA LEU A 553 -29.69 -15.14 -0.74
C LEU A 553 -29.75 -16.68 -0.62
N ILE A 554 -28.65 -17.38 -0.91
CA ILE A 554 -28.58 -18.84 -0.82
C ILE A 554 -28.89 -19.32 0.60
N MET A 555 -28.24 -18.70 1.60
CA MET A 555 -28.39 -19.16 2.98
C MET A 555 -29.71 -18.73 3.61
N VAL A 556 -30.28 -17.60 3.21
CA VAL A 556 -31.64 -17.22 3.57
C VAL A 556 -32.67 -18.19 3.00
N LEU A 557 -32.49 -18.64 1.74
CA LEU A 557 -33.34 -19.65 1.15
C LEU A 557 -33.24 -21.00 1.89
N VAL A 558 -32.03 -21.40 2.28
CA VAL A 558 -31.82 -22.62 3.08
C VAL A 558 -32.64 -22.56 4.38
N ASP A 559 -32.55 -21.43 5.09
CA ASP A 559 -33.32 -21.23 6.31
C ASP A 559 -34.84 -21.20 6.07
N PHE A 560 -35.26 -20.55 4.99
CA PHE A 560 -36.68 -20.45 4.62
C PHE A 560 -37.32 -21.79 4.33
N PHE A 561 -36.61 -22.74 3.70
CA PHE A 561 -37.10 -24.07 3.41
C PHE A 561 -37.10 -25.03 4.63
N ILE A 562 -36.43 -24.64 5.73
CA ILE A 562 -36.44 -25.41 6.99
C ILE A 562 -37.42 -24.75 7.94
N GLU A 563 -38.69 -25.11 7.83
CA GLU A 563 -39.77 -24.44 8.58
C GLU A 563 -39.83 -24.81 10.04
N GLU A 564 -39.45 -26.03 10.42
CA GLU A 564 -39.63 -26.55 11.77
C GLU A 564 -38.53 -26.12 12.76
N THR A 565 -37.41 -25.61 12.31
CA THR A 565 -36.29 -25.18 13.16
C THR A 565 -36.33 -23.67 13.39
N TYR A 566 -36.39 -23.28 14.65
CA TYR A 566 -36.32 -21.88 15.03
C TYR A 566 -34.89 -21.35 14.85
N THR A 567 -34.78 -20.20 14.22
CA THR A 567 -33.54 -19.38 14.14
C THR A 567 -33.91 -17.95 14.51
N GLN A 568 -33.01 -17.27 15.22
CA GLN A 568 -33.23 -15.88 15.55
C GLN A 568 -33.20 -15.04 14.27
N LYS A 569 -34.22 -14.27 14.05
CA LYS A 569 -34.36 -13.38 12.89
C LYS A 569 -33.97 -11.95 13.24
N LEU A 570 -33.69 -11.20 12.22
CA LEU A 570 -33.43 -9.77 12.34
C LEU A 570 -34.68 -9.04 12.80
N SER A 571 -34.61 -8.31 13.90
CA SER A 571 -35.74 -7.52 14.40
C SER A 571 -35.59 -6.06 14.04
N VAL A 572 -36.53 -5.51 13.29
CA VAL A 572 -36.58 -4.11 12.89
C VAL A 572 -37.76 -3.44 13.59
N PRO A 573 -37.64 -2.24 14.15
CA PRO A 573 -38.73 -1.52 14.77
C PRO A 573 -39.80 -1.16 13.75
N ASP A 574 -41.06 -1.19 14.17
CA ASP A 574 -42.21 -0.82 13.39
C ASP A 574 -42.48 0.71 13.53
N GLY A 575 -42.20 1.47 12.50
CA GLY A 575 -42.49 2.91 12.41
C GLY A 575 -41.44 3.84 13.05
N PHE A 576 -41.63 5.15 12.81
CA PHE A 576 -40.76 6.23 13.29
C PHE A 576 -41.13 6.70 14.70
N LYS A 577 -41.09 5.79 15.67
CA LYS A 577 -41.40 6.09 17.06
C LYS A 577 -40.14 6.09 17.91
N VAL A 578 -40.11 6.95 18.94
CA VAL A 578 -39.08 6.89 19.98
C VAL A 578 -39.19 5.55 20.72
N SER A 579 -38.07 4.98 21.13
CA SER A 579 -38.04 3.71 21.83
C SER A 579 -38.89 3.71 23.13
N ASN A 580 -38.94 4.81 23.83
CA ASN A 580 -39.76 5.01 25.01
C ASN A 580 -40.52 6.35 24.91
N SER A 581 -41.69 6.32 24.29
CA SER A 581 -42.55 7.50 24.08
C SER A 581 -43.09 8.10 25.38
N SER A 582 -43.14 7.34 26.46
CA SER A 582 -43.59 7.79 27.77
C SER A 582 -42.55 8.60 28.52
N ALA A 583 -41.27 8.38 28.21
CA ALA A 583 -40.13 9.03 28.86
C ALA A 583 -39.70 10.33 28.15
N ARG A 584 -39.80 10.39 26.82
CA ARG A 584 -39.34 11.52 26.03
C ARG A 584 -39.99 11.61 24.64
N GLY A 585 -39.94 12.79 24.03
CA GLY A 585 -40.20 12.98 22.60
C GLY A 585 -38.92 13.04 21.75
N TRP A 586 -39.04 13.37 20.46
CA TRP A 586 -37.88 13.52 19.58
C TRP A 586 -37.01 14.76 19.89
N ILE A 587 -37.64 15.85 20.38
CA ILE A 587 -36.91 17.08 20.71
C ILE A 587 -36.70 17.13 22.21
N ILE A 588 -35.44 17.36 22.61
CA ILE A 588 -35.02 17.43 24.00
C ILE A 588 -34.83 18.90 24.40
N HIS A 589 -35.54 19.36 25.44
CA HIS A 589 -35.34 20.71 25.94
C HIS A 589 -34.04 20.82 26.75
N PRO A 590 -33.09 21.74 26.41
CA PRO A 590 -31.79 21.82 27.09
C PRO A 590 -31.86 22.18 28.57
N LEU A 591 -32.94 22.80 29.04
CA LEU A 591 -33.12 23.20 30.44
C LEU A 591 -33.68 22.10 31.32
N GLY A 592 -34.07 20.99 30.78
CA GLY A 592 -34.65 19.85 31.47
C GLY A 592 -36.04 19.47 30.97
N LEU A 593 -36.37 18.15 31.08
CA LEU A 593 -37.70 17.62 30.68
C LEU A 593 -38.64 17.49 31.84
N ARG A 594 -38.17 17.02 33.02
CA ARG A 594 -38.90 16.73 34.22
C ARG A 594 -38.57 17.66 35.37
N SER A 595 -37.33 18.06 35.50
CA SER A 595 -36.75 18.95 36.49
C SER A 595 -35.78 19.94 35.89
N HIS A 596 -35.49 21.01 36.60
CA HIS A 596 -34.52 21.98 36.13
C HIS A 596 -33.12 21.33 36.10
N PHE A 597 -32.44 21.40 34.96
CA PHE A 597 -31.10 20.86 34.83
C PHE A 597 -30.10 21.76 35.58
N PRO A 598 -29.21 21.19 36.43
CA PRO A 598 -28.26 21.99 37.20
C PRO A 598 -27.28 22.78 36.32
N ILE A 599 -27.04 24.04 36.60
CA ILE A 599 -26.12 24.92 35.83
C ILE A 599 -24.67 24.38 35.92
N TRP A 600 -24.26 23.89 37.09
CA TRP A 600 -22.92 23.33 37.23
C TRP A 600 -22.65 22.15 36.30
N MET A 601 -23.66 21.32 36.04
CA MET A 601 -23.54 20.19 35.12
C MET A 601 -23.46 20.63 33.67
N MET A 602 -24.09 21.75 33.28
CA MET A 602 -23.98 22.34 31.96
C MET A 602 -22.52 22.62 31.59
N PHE A 603 -21.74 23.15 32.50
CA PHE A 603 -20.30 23.40 32.35
C PHE A 603 -19.45 22.14 32.57
N ALA A 604 -19.81 21.31 33.53
CA ALA A 604 -19.12 20.05 33.80
C ALA A 604 -19.22 19.05 32.62
N SER A 605 -20.24 19.14 31.79
CA SER A 605 -20.40 18.35 30.56
C SER A 605 -19.26 18.56 29.53
N ALA A 606 -18.44 19.56 29.69
CA ALA A 606 -17.27 19.79 28.87
C ALA A 606 -16.25 18.64 28.98
N LEU A 607 -16.10 18.03 30.16
CA LEU A 607 -15.16 16.92 30.39
C LEU A 607 -15.60 15.62 29.66
N PRO A 608 -16.85 15.12 29.84
CA PRO A 608 -17.36 14.04 29.01
C PRO A 608 -17.34 14.34 27.51
N ALA A 609 -17.62 15.58 27.09
CA ALA A 609 -17.55 16.00 25.70
C ALA A 609 -16.13 15.88 25.13
N LEU A 610 -15.12 16.25 25.92
CA LEU A 610 -13.71 16.08 25.50
C LEU A 610 -13.38 14.59 25.27
N LEU A 611 -13.85 13.71 26.16
CA LEU A 611 -13.64 12.28 26.02
C LEU A 611 -14.32 11.72 24.75
N VAL A 612 -15.56 12.08 24.52
CA VAL A 612 -16.28 11.66 23.29
C VAL A 612 -15.59 12.23 22.03
N PHE A 613 -15.15 13.45 22.09
CA PHE A 613 -14.41 14.08 20.98
C PHE A 613 -13.14 13.33 20.65
N ILE A 614 -12.36 12.94 21.64
CA ILE A 614 -11.13 12.16 21.46
C ILE A 614 -11.44 10.78 20.87
N LEU A 615 -12.47 10.09 21.33
CA LEU A 615 -12.92 8.81 20.80
C LEU A 615 -13.27 8.91 19.31
N ILE A 616 -14.12 9.87 18.95
CA ILE A 616 -14.55 10.08 17.56
C ILE A 616 -13.38 10.55 16.68
N PHE A 617 -12.56 11.46 17.20
CA PHE A 617 -11.38 11.98 16.49
C PHE A 617 -10.41 10.86 16.10
N LEU A 618 -10.01 10.04 17.05
CA LEU A 618 -9.07 8.95 16.79
C LEU A 618 -9.63 7.96 15.78
N GLU A 619 -10.82 7.45 16.03
CA GLU A 619 -11.40 6.45 15.15
C GLU A 619 -11.61 6.99 13.73
N SER A 620 -12.22 8.17 13.59
CA SER A 620 -12.52 8.76 12.29
C SER A 620 -11.26 9.16 11.52
N GLN A 621 -10.29 9.78 12.18
CA GLN A 621 -9.08 10.25 11.51
C GLN A 621 -8.14 9.11 11.12
N ILE A 622 -7.99 8.10 11.99
CA ILE A 622 -7.19 6.91 11.65
C ILE A 622 -7.86 6.15 10.51
N THR A 623 -9.17 6.03 10.50
CA THR A 623 -9.93 5.42 9.40
C THR A 623 -9.74 6.18 8.09
N THR A 624 -9.76 7.51 8.13
CA THR A 624 -9.48 8.33 6.94
C THR A 624 -8.06 8.13 6.45
N LEU A 625 -7.06 8.04 7.33
CA LEU A 625 -5.69 7.71 6.95
C LEU A 625 -5.60 6.34 6.26
N ILE A 626 -6.24 5.33 6.83
CA ILE A 626 -6.21 3.97 6.30
C ILE A 626 -6.88 3.89 4.92
N VAL A 627 -8.05 4.52 4.76
CA VAL A 627 -8.77 4.53 3.50
C VAL A 627 -8.05 5.36 2.43
N SER A 628 -7.41 6.45 2.82
CA SER A 628 -6.72 7.38 1.92
C SER A 628 -5.25 7.04 1.69
N LYS A 629 -4.80 5.83 2.01
CA LYS A 629 -3.41 5.40 1.74
C LYS A 629 -3.06 5.53 0.25
N PRO A 630 -1.82 5.97 -0.08
CA PRO A 630 -1.37 6.10 -1.47
C PRO A 630 -1.45 4.80 -2.28
N GLU A 631 -1.34 3.65 -1.61
CA GLU A 631 -1.42 2.31 -2.20
C GLU A 631 -2.76 2.05 -2.89
N ARG A 632 -3.84 2.68 -2.44
CA ARG A 632 -5.18 2.56 -3.03
C ARG A 632 -5.36 3.37 -4.30
N LYS A 633 -4.39 4.22 -4.67
CA LYS A 633 -4.39 5.03 -5.89
C LYS A 633 -5.64 5.91 -6.04
N MET A 634 -6.11 6.49 -4.97
CA MET A 634 -7.22 7.45 -5.01
C MET A 634 -6.77 8.76 -5.64
N VAL A 635 -7.54 9.26 -6.60
CA VAL A 635 -7.19 10.41 -7.43
C VAL A 635 -7.87 11.70 -6.95
N LYS A 636 -9.09 11.59 -6.43
CA LYS A 636 -9.93 12.77 -6.09
C LYS A 636 -9.55 13.47 -4.79
N GLY A 637 -8.68 12.86 -4.00
CA GLY A 637 -8.23 13.38 -2.72
C GLY A 637 -9.20 13.14 -1.56
N SER A 638 -8.79 13.56 -0.37
CA SER A 638 -9.56 13.47 0.87
C SER A 638 -9.40 14.75 1.67
N GLY A 639 -10.27 14.98 2.63
CA GLY A 639 -10.25 16.16 3.47
C GLY A 639 -10.47 15.81 4.94
N PHE A 640 -9.41 15.81 5.73
CA PHE A 640 -9.46 15.46 7.15
C PHE A 640 -10.25 16.48 7.99
N HIS A 641 -10.10 17.77 7.70
CA HIS A 641 -10.75 18.83 8.44
C HIS A 641 -12.27 18.86 8.21
N LEU A 642 -12.67 18.75 6.95
CA LEU A 642 -14.09 18.76 6.59
C LEU A 642 -14.81 17.53 7.13
N ASP A 643 -14.21 16.36 7.02
CA ASP A 643 -14.78 15.10 7.50
C ASP A 643 -14.92 15.09 9.02
N LEU A 644 -13.94 15.59 9.75
CA LEU A 644 -14.01 15.74 11.20
C LEU A 644 -15.12 16.69 11.62
N LEU A 645 -15.20 17.87 10.98
CA LEU A 645 -16.24 18.86 11.25
C LEU A 645 -17.63 18.27 11.04
N LEU A 646 -17.84 17.55 9.94
CA LEU A 646 -19.12 16.94 9.64
C LEU A 646 -19.49 15.85 10.64
N VAL A 647 -18.59 14.90 10.91
CA VAL A 647 -18.88 13.77 11.80
C VAL A 647 -19.19 14.24 13.21
N VAL A 648 -18.34 15.06 13.81
CA VAL A 648 -18.54 15.55 15.18
C VAL A 648 -19.67 16.57 15.26
N GLY A 649 -19.77 17.49 14.30
CA GLY A 649 -20.83 18.50 14.28
C GLY A 649 -22.22 17.89 14.14
N MET A 650 -22.40 16.92 13.24
CA MET A 650 -23.67 16.21 13.10
C MET A 650 -24.02 15.41 14.36
N GLY A 651 -23.01 14.77 15.00
CA GLY A 651 -23.19 14.09 16.27
C GLY A 651 -23.68 15.01 17.39
N GLY A 652 -23.10 16.20 17.48
CA GLY A 652 -23.51 17.22 18.43
C GLY A 652 -24.97 17.70 18.21
N VAL A 653 -25.35 17.92 16.96
CA VAL A 653 -26.73 18.29 16.59
C VAL A 653 -27.70 17.12 16.84
N ALA A 654 -27.28 15.89 16.55
CA ALA A 654 -28.09 14.68 16.78
C ALA A 654 -28.47 14.50 18.26
N ALA A 655 -27.61 14.93 19.20
CA ALA A 655 -27.89 14.87 20.62
C ALA A 655 -29.12 15.68 21.02
N LEU A 656 -29.42 16.79 20.34
CA LEU A 656 -30.60 17.59 20.58
C LEU A 656 -31.90 16.82 20.30
N PHE A 657 -31.87 15.87 19.36
CA PHE A 657 -32.99 14.98 19.03
C PHE A 657 -32.95 13.67 19.79
N GLY A 658 -32.07 13.52 20.76
CA GLY A 658 -31.90 12.27 21.51
C GLY A 658 -31.36 11.12 20.69
N MET A 659 -30.71 11.39 19.58
CA MET A 659 -30.06 10.40 18.73
C MET A 659 -28.57 10.27 19.10
N PRO A 660 -27.98 9.08 18.95
CA PRO A 660 -26.59 8.89 19.24
C PRO A 660 -25.68 9.57 18.22
N TRP A 661 -24.54 10.07 18.64
CA TRP A 661 -23.43 10.47 17.78
C TRP A 661 -22.72 9.28 17.18
N LEU A 662 -22.11 9.46 16.04
CA LEU A 662 -21.48 8.42 15.26
C LEU A 662 -20.01 8.76 14.96
N SER A 663 -19.25 7.77 14.56
CA SER A 663 -17.88 7.91 14.06
C SER A 663 -17.72 7.19 12.73
N ALA A 664 -16.67 7.50 11.98
CA ALA A 664 -16.31 6.73 10.79
C ALA A 664 -15.76 5.37 11.24
N THR A 665 -16.48 4.31 10.91
CA THR A 665 -16.15 2.94 11.33
C THR A 665 -15.07 2.33 10.45
N THR A 666 -14.00 1.81 11.04
CA THR A 666 -12.83 1.33 10.32
C THR A 666 -13.13 0.13 9.43
N VAL A 667 -13.68 -0.94 9.98
CA VAL A 667 -13.93 -2.18 9.23
C VAL A 667 -14.89 -1.95 8.07
N ARG A 668 -15.99 -1.27 8.30
CA ARG A 668 -17.01 -0.98 7.28
C ARG A 668 -16.45 -0.07 6.17
N SER A 669 -15.70 0.96 6.52
CA SER A 669 -15.10 1.89 5.56
C SER A 669 -14.03 1.20 4.70
N VAL A 670 -13.18 0.39 5.31
CA VAL A 670 -12.16 -0.39 4.58
C VAL A 670 -12.84 -1.42 3.67
N THR A 671 -13.86 -2.10 4.13
CA THR A 671 -14.64 -3.07 3.33
C THR A 671 -15.34 -2.38 2.15
N HIS A 672 -15.90 -1.19 2.36
CA HIS A 672 -16.52 -0.39 1.29
C HIS A 672 -15.48 0.02 0.22
N ALA A 673 -14.32 0.51 0.64
CA ALA A 673 -13.25 0.84 -0.28
C ALA A 673 -12.75 -0.40 -1.05
N ASN A 674 -12.60 -1.54 -0.39
CA ASN A 674 -12.20 -2.79 -1.02
C ASN A 674 -13.23 -3.29 -2.03
N ALA A 675 -14.52 -3.18 -1.72
CA ALA A 675 -15.60 -3.57 -2.63
C ALA A 675 -15.63 -2.71 -3.91
N LEU A 676 -15.16 -1.47 -3.84
CA LEU A 676 -15.07 -0.54 -4.97
C LEU A 676 -13.71 -0.55 -5.68
N THR A 677 -12.76 -1.34 -5.22
CA THR A 677 -11.43 -1.43 -5.82
C THR A 677 -11.46 -2.27 -7.10
N VAL A 678 -10.86 -1.75 -8.17
CA VAL A 678 -10.64 -2.46 -9.43
C VAL A 678 -9.18 -2.91 -9.47
N MET A 679 -8.95 -4.22 -9.59
CA MET A 679 -7.63 -4.80 -9.72
C MET A 679 -7.19 -4.81 -11.18
N GLY A 680 -5.93 -4.43 -11.43
CA GLY A 680 -5.33 -4.50 -12.76
C GLY A 680 -4.87 -5.92 -13.10
N LYS A 681 -4.77 -6.22 -14.39
CA LYS A 681 -4.19 -7.50 -14.85
C LYS A 681 -2.71 -7.55 -14.48
N ALA A 682 -2.25 -8.69 -13.97
CA ALA A 682 -0.82 -8.93 -13.76
C ALA A 682 -0.10 -8.93 -15.12
N SER A 683 0.92 -8.09 -15.28
CA SER A 683 1.67 -7.97 -16.54
C SER A 683 2.62 -9.14 -16.79
N THR A 684 2.93 -9.91 -15.77
CA THR A 684 3.83 -11.06 -15.83
C THR A 684 3.28 -12.24 -15.01
N PRO A 685 3.48 -13.49 -15.47
CA PRO A 685 3.10 -14.67 -14.67
C PRO A 685 3.82 -14.67 -13.32
N GLY A 686 3.08 -14.76 -12.22
CA GLY A 686 3.63 -14.76 -10.86
C GLY A 686 3.81 -13.39 -10.22
N ALA A 687 3.50 -12.28 -10.91
CA ALA A 687 3.43 -10.97 -10.29
C ALA A 687 2.07 -10.80 -9.58
N ALA A 688 2.09 -10.24 -8.36
CA ALA A 688 0.86 -9.91 -7.65
C ALA A 688 0.05 -8.86 -8.44
N ALA A 689 -1.27 -9.05 -8.51
CA ALA A 689 -2.16 -8.06 -9.11
C ALA A 689 -2.05 -6.72 -8.35
N GLN A 690 -1.97 -5.62 -9.10
CA GLN A 690 -1.92 -4.28 -8.52
C GLN A 690 -3.29 -3.63 -8.61
N ILE A 691 -3.61 -2.77 -7.66
CA ILE A 691 -4.81 -1.93 -7.73
C ILE A 691 -4.69 -1.03 -8.96
N GLN A 692 -5.64 -1.11 -9.86
CA GLN A 692 -5.73 -0.23 -11.01
C GLN A 692 -6.34 1.11 -10.61
N GLU A 693 -7.50 1.06 -9.97
CA GLU A 693 -8.23 2.22 -9.50
C GLU A 693 -9.19 1.84 -8.36
N VAL A 694 -9.65 2.83 -7.62
CA VAL A 694 -10.80 2.72 -6.72
C VAL A 694 -11.90 3.59 -7.29
N LYS A 695 -13.12 3.08 -7.38
CA LYS A 695 -14.27 3.84 -7.85
C LYS A 695 -14.74 4.83 -6.77
N GLU A 696 -14.14 6.00 -6.77
CA GLU A 696 -14.50 7.09 -5.87
C GLU A 696 -15.78 7.76 -6.34
N GLN A 697 -16.85 7.60 -5.58
CA GLN A 697 -18.16 8.15 -5.89
C GLN A 697 -18.99 8.29 -4.61
N ARG A 698 -20.03 9.09 -4.65
CA ARG A 698 -20.90 9.43 -3.50
C ARG A 698 -22.17 8.60 -3.42
N ILE A 699 -22.58 8.01 -4.53
CA ILE A 699 -23.89 7.37 -4.64
C ILE A 699 -23.99 6.10 -3.81
N SER A 700 -22.91 5.32 -3.69
CA SER A 700 -22.93 4.10 -2.87
C SER A 700 -23.21 4.41 -1.39
N GLY A 701 -22.51 5.36 -0.80
CA GLY A 701 -22.73 5.80 0.58
C GLY A 701 -24.13 6.40 0.77
N LEU A 702 -24.59 7.22 -0.17
CA LEU A 702 -25.91 7.81 -0.15
C LEU A 702 -27.01 6.76 -0.20
N LEU A 703 -26.94 5.82 -1.13
CA LEU A 703 -27.93 4.74 -1.26
C LEU A 703 -27.94 3.81 -0.06
N VAL A 704 -26.78 3.46 0.49
CA VAL A 704 -26.71 2.67 1.72
C VAL A 704 -27.42 3.36 2.87
N SER A 705 -27.18 4.65 3.06
CA SER A 705 -27.80 5.43 4.13
C SER A 705 -29.30 5.60 3.95
N VAL A 706 -29.75 5.84 2.73
CA VAL A 706 -31.19 5.90 2.39
C VAL A 706 -31.88 4.56 2.65
N LEU A 707 -31.26 3.46 2.24
CA LEU A 707 -31.81 2.12 2.47
C LEU A 707 -31.85 1.76 3.96
N VAL A 708 -30.87 2.18 4.76
CA VAL A 708 -30.91 1.99 6.22
C VAL A 708 -32.09 2.76 6.83
N GLY A 709 -32.35 3.98 6.37
CA GLY A 709 -33.53 4.73 6.79
C GLY A 709 -34.84 4.09 6.36
N LEU A 710 -34.90 3.56 5.15
CA LEU A 710 -36.08 2.85 4.62
C LEU A 710 -36.25 1.44 5.20
N SER A 711 -35.28 0.92 5.93
CA SER A 711 -35.35 -0.43 6.57
C SER A 711 -36.56 -0.57 7.51
N ILE A 712 -36.98 0.52 8.13
CA ILE A 712 -38.16 0.53 8.96
C ILE A 712 -39.41 0.16 8.16
N LEU A 713 -39.49 0.59 6.88
CA LEU A 713 -40.59 0.24 5.98
C LEU A 713 -40.44 -1.15 5.36
N MET A 714 -39.23 -1.70 5.34
CA MET A 714 -38.93 -3.03 4.81
C MET A 714 -38.97 -4.15 5.87
N GLU A 715 -39.54 -3.88 7.03
CA GLU A 715 -39.64 -4.85 8.13
C GLU A 715 -40.15 -6.23 7.69
N PRO A 716 -41.22 -6.39 6.87
CA PRO A 716 -41.74 -7.72 6.48
C PRO A 716 -40.70 -8.58 5.71
N ILE A 717 -39.81 -7.96 4.98
CA ILE A 717 -38.73 -8.65 4.23
C ILE A 717 -37.55 -8.94 5.14
N LEU A 718 -37.11 -7.94 5.89
CA LEU A 718 -35.92 -8.03 6.73
C LEU A 718 -36.13 -8.96 7.93
N SER A 719 -37.33 -9.08 8.44
CA SER A 719 -37.65 -10.00 9.53
C SER A 719 -37.51 -11.49 9.16
N ARG A 720 -37.35 -11.79 7.88
CA ARG A 720 -37.12 -13.18 7.42
C ARG A 720 -35.64 -13.54 7.34
N ILE A 721 -34.73 -12.60 7.49
CA ILE A 721 -33.29 -12.83 7.43
C ILE A 721 -32.77 -13.34 8.77
N PRO A 722 -32.16 -14.54 8.84
CA PRO A 722 -31.56 -15.04 10.07
C PRO A 722 -30.33 -14.21 10.47
N LEU A 723 -30.18 -13.94 11.77
CA LEU A 723 -28.99 -13.26 12.29
C LEU A 723 -27.69 -14.04 12.03
N ALA A 724 -27.75 -15.37 12.01
CA ALA A 724 -26.58 -16.19 11.74
C ALA A 724 -25.98 -15.95 10.37
N VAL A 725 -26.78 -15.67 9.35
CA VAL A 725 -26.31 -15.29 8.00
C VAL A 725 -25.52 -13.99 8.08
N LEU A 726 -25.98 -13.00 8.83
CA LEU A 726 -25.30 -11.75 9.03
C LEU A 726 -24.01 -11.91 9.85
N PHE A 727 -23.97 -12.84 10.80
CA PHE A 727 -22.73 -13.18 11.50
C PHE A 727 -21.68 -13.77 10.53
N GLY A 728 -22.11 -14.56 9.57
CA GLY A 728 -21.25 -15.07 8.50
C GLY A 728 -20.64 -13.95 7.65
N ILE A 729 -21.40 -12.92 7.34
CA ILE A 729 -20.92 -11.73 6.63
C ILE A 729 -19.96 -10.93 7.51
N PHE A 730 -20.23 -10.79 8.79
CA PHE A 730 -19.32 -10.12 9.71
C PHE A 730 -17.99 -10.84 9.82
N LEU A 731 -18.00 -12.15 9.90
CA LEU A 731 -16.79 -12.96 9.86
C LEU A 731 -16.03 -12.73 8.55
N TYR A 732 -16.73 -12.70 7.42
CA TYR A 732 -16.15 -12.40 6.12
C TYR A 732 -15.48 -11.01 6.10
N MET A 733 -16.18 -9.98 6.59
CA MET A 733 -15.63 -8.63 6.68
C MET A 733 -14.39 -8.56 7.58
N GLY A 734 -14.45 -9.18 8.77
CA GLY A 734 -13.33 -9.21 9.70
C GLY A 734 -12.09 -9.88 9.11
N VAL A 735 -12.28 -11.03 8.48
CA VAL A 735 -11.17 -11.77 7.83
C VAL A 735 -10.61 -11.01 6.64
N THR A 736 -11.46 -10.44 5.80
CA THR A 736 -11.00 -9.68 4.61
C THR A 736 -10.35 -8.34 4.98
N SER A 737 -10.72 -7.72 6.09
CA SER A 737 -10.07 -6.50 6.57
C SER A 737 -8.65 -6.72 7.09
N LEU A 738 -8.29 -7.95 7.45
CA LEU A 738 -6.89 -8.32 7.76
C LEU A 738 -6.00 -8.35 6.53
N SER A 739 -6.56 -8.56 5.33
CA SER A 739 -5.81 -8.51 4.08
C SER A 739 -5.28 -7.10 3.84
N GLY A 740 -4.01 -7.00 3.45
CA GLY A 740 -3.34 -5.71 3.23
C GLY A 740 -2.74 -5.07 4.47
N ILE A 741 -2.88 -5.67 5.65
CA ILE A 741 -2.17 -5.25 6.87
C ILE A 741 -0.81 -5.94 6.91
N GLN A 742 0.27 -5.15 6.86
CA GLN A 742 1.64 -5.68 6.88
C GLN A 742 1.94 -6.44 8.19
N LEU A 743 1.35 -6.02 9.31
CA LEU A 743 1.47 -6.74 10.58
C LEU A 743 0.96 -8.19 10.48
N PHE A 744 -0.18 -8.39 9.83
CA PHE A 744 -0.73 -9.71 9.59
C PHE A 744 0.18 -10.58 8.73
N ASP A 745 0.71 -10.02 7.64
CA ASP A 745 1.67 -10.70 6.77
C ASP A 745 2.94 -11.09 7.55
N ARG A 746 3.48 -10.20 8.36
CA ARG A 746 4.66 -10.48 9.20
C ARG A 746 4.40 -11.53 10.28
N ILE A 747 3.20 -11.57 10.85
CA ILE A 747 2.81 -12.64 11.79
C ILE A 747 2.79 -14.00 11.09
N LEU A 748 2.28 -14.06 9.86
CA LEU A 748 2.33 -15.29 9.07
C LEU A 748 3.76 -15.72 8.74
N LEU A 749 4.69 -14.77 8.55
CA LEU A 749 6.10 -15.07 8.32
C LEU A 749 6.79 -15.68 9.54
N LEU A 750 6.30 -15.46 10.75
CA LEU A 750 6.78 -16.17 11.95
C LEU A 750 6.55 -17.69 11.86
N LEU A 751 5.50 -18.11 11.17
CA LEU A 751 5.12 -19.51 10.99
C LEU A 751 5.79 -20.16 9.77
N LYS A 752 6.33 -19.34 8.84
CA LYS A 752 6.98 -19.82 7.62
C LYS A 752 8.49 -19.86 7.79
N PRO A 753 9.17 -20.93 7.30
CA PRO A 753 10.64 -20.95 7.25
C PRO A 753 11.18 -19.80 6.38
N PRO A 754 12.38 -19.25 6.69
CA PRO A 754 12.97 -18.15 5.92
C PRO A 754 13.10 -18.40 4.41
N LYS A 755 13.21 -19.64 4.00
CA LYS A 755 13.29 -20.07 2.59
C LYS A 755 12.05 -19.69 1.77
N TYR A 756 10.89 -19.60 2.41
CA TYR A 756 9.59 -19.31 1.75
C TYR A 756 9.09 -17.88 1.98
N HIS A 757 9.95 -17.00 2.49
CA HIS A 757 9.59 -15.60 2.67
C HIS A 757 9.45 -14.90 1.31
N PRO A 758 8.44 -14.04 1.11
CA PRO A 758 8.26 -13.31 -0.13
C PRO A 758 9.34 -12.24 -0.32
N ASP A 759 9.56 -11.86 -1.56
CA ASP A 759 10.49 -10.82 -1.98
C ASP A 759 9.92 -9.41 -1.74
N VAL A 760 9.82 -8.99 -0.48
CA VAL A 760 9.35 -7.66 -0.09
C VAL A 760 10.44 -6.88 0.64
N PRO A 761 10.42 -5.53 0.65
CA PRO A 761 11.52 -4.73 1.17
C PRO A 761 11.91 -5.04 2.61
N TYR A 762 10.92 -5.23 3.47
CA TYR A 762 11.15 -5.51 4.89
C TYR A 762 11.70 -6.92 5.17
N VAL A 763 11.60 -7.83 4.21
CA VAL A 763 12.23 -9.16 4.27
C VAL A 763 13.65 -9.10 3.73
N LYS A 764 13.87 -8.40 2.61
CA LYS A 764 15.15 -8.34 1.92
C LYS A 764 16.18 -7.46 2.62
N ARG A 765 15.77 -6.30 3.13
CA ARG A 765 16.66 -5.26 3.68
C ARG A 765 16.87 -5.33 5.17
N VAL A 766 16.03 -6.07 5.88
CA VAL A 766 16.08 -6.21 7.33
C VAL A 766 16.39 -7.66 7.68
N LYS A 767 17.30 -7.87 8.63
CA LYS A 767 17.58 -9.23 9.13
C LYS A 767 16.31 -9.85 9.70
N THR A 768 16.04 -11.11 9.40
CA THR A 768 14.82 -11.82 9.80
C THR A 768 14.55 -11.72 11.30
N TRP A 769 15.59 -11.84 12.14
CA TRP A 769 15.45 -11.68 13.58
C TRP A 769 14.97 -10.29 13.98
N ARG A 770 15.49 -9.24 13.35
CA ARG A 770 15.09 -7.85 13.62
C ARG A 770 13.66 -7.58 13.17
N MET A 771 13.26 -8.12 12.03
CA MET A 771 11.87 -8.07 11.56
C MET A 771 10.93 -8.76 12.56
N HIS A 772 11.30 -9.94 13.04
CA HIS A 772 10.50 -10.65 14.04
C HIS A 772 10.44 -9.91 15.38
N LEU A 773 11.54 -9.23 15.79
CA LEU A 773 11.55 -8.40 16.98
C LEU A 773 10.57 -7.21 16.85
N PHE A 774 10.55 -6.54 15.71
CA PHE A 774 9.59 -5.47 15.42
C PHE A 774 8.15 -5.97 15.48
N THR A 775 7.88 -7.09 14.82
CA THR A 775 6.56 -7.76 14.87
C THR A 775 6.19 -8.16 16.31
N GLY A 776 7.14 -8.67 17.08
CA GLY A 776 6.93 -9.00 18.49
C GLY A 776 6.56 -7.80 19.36
N ILE A 777 7.20 -6.66 19.14
CA ILE A 777 6.86 -5.41 19.84
C ILE A 777 5.43 -4.97 19.48
N GLN A 778 5.04 -5.04 18.21
CA GLN A 778 3.67 -4.74 17.79
C GLN A 778 2.66 -5.71 18.42
N ILE A 779 2.96 -6.99 18.49
CA ILE A 779 2.10 -8.01 19.15
C ILE A 779 1.95 -7.72 20.64
N ILE A 780 3.02 -7.31 21.33
CA ILE A 780 2.96 -6.93 22.75
C ILE A 780 2.05 -5.71 22.95
N CYS A 781 2.19 -4.67 22.11
CA CYS A 781 1.31 -3.51 22.13
C CYS A 781 -0.16 -3.92 21.91
N LEU A 782 -0.39 -4.80 20.95
CA LEU A 782 -1.71 -5.34 20.64
C LEU A 782 -2.30 -6.11 21.83
N ALA A 783 -1.50 -6.95 22.50
CA ALA A 783 -1.90 -7.70 23.69
C ALA A 783 -2.27 -6.78 24.85
N VAL A 784 -1.49 -5.71 25.07
CA VAL A 784 -1.79 -4.70 26.11
C VAL A 784 -3.13 -4.00 25.80
N LEU A 785 -3.37 -3.62 24.55
CA LEU A 785 -4.64 -3.02 24.13
C LEU A 785 -5.82 -3.97 24.31
N TRP A 786 -5.64 -5.25 24.01
CA TRP A 786 -6.67 -6.27 24.22
C TRP A 786 -7.03 -6.47 25.69
N VAL A 787 -6.00 -6.50 26.56
CA VAL A 787 -6.20 -6.58 28.01
C VAL A 787 -6.96 -5.36 28.52
N VAL A 788 -6.57 -4.15 28.09
CA VAL A 788 -7.28 -2.91 28.47
C VAL A 788 -8.74 -2.95 28.03
N LYS A 789 -9.02 -3.42 26.81
CA LYS A 789 -10.39 -3.61 26.31
C LYS A 789 -11.21 -4.56 27.18
N SER A 790 -10.59 -5.62 27.69
CA SER A 790 -11.27 -6.67 28.47
C SER A 790 -11.48 -6.28 29.93
N THR A 791 -10.90 -5.19 30.39
CA THR A 791 -11.04 -4.70 31.78
C THR A 791 -12.15 -3.64 31.89
N PRO A 792 -12.63 -3.33 33.10
CA PRO A 792 -13.55 -2.19 33.33
C PRO A 792 -12.96 -0.83 32.87
N ALA A 793 -11.65 -0.73 32.71
CA ALA A 793 -10.95 0.45 32.21
C ALA A 793 -10.96 0.57 30.66
N SER A 794 -11.89 -0.04 29.97
CA SER A 794 -11.99 -0.03 28.49
C SER A 794 -12.13 1.40 27.89
N LEU A 795 -12.63 2.36 28.65
CA LEU A 795 -12.65 3.78 28.27
C LEU A 795 -11.24 4.37 28.06
N ALA A 796 -10.22 3.80 28.67
CA ALA A 796 -8.83 4.22 28.52
C ALA A 796 -8.16 3.68 27.23
N LEU A 797 -8.83 2.83 26.46
CA LEU A 797 -8.29 2.22 25.25
C LEU A 797 -7.73 3.24 24.24
N PRO A 798 -8.41 4.35 23.92
CA PRO A 798 -7.85 5.39 23.02
C PRO A 798 -6.59 6.03 23.56
N PHE A 799 -6.51 6.27 24.85
CA PHE A 799 -5.33 6.86 25.50
C PHE A 799 -4.13 5.92 25.47
N VAL A 800 -4.36 4.61 25.67
CA VAL A 800 -3.30 3.59 25.54
C VAL A 800 -2.84 3.48 24.09
N LEU A 801 -3.76 3.59 23.11
CA LEU A 801 -3.41 3.62 21.70
C LEU A 801 -2.54 4.84 21.35
N ILE A 802 -2.85 6.01 21.87
CA ILE A 802 -2.02 7.24 21.69
C ILE A 802 -0.61 7.04 22.23
N LEU A 803 -0.42 6.31 23.33
CA LEU A 803 0.90 6.02 23.89
C LEU A 803 1.81 5.24 22.94
N THR A 804 1.26 4.56 21.94
CA THR A 804 2.05 3.89 20.90
C THR A 804 2.80 4.88 20.00
N VAL A 805 2.34 6.10 19.87
CA VAL A 805 2.99 7.16 19.07
C VAL A 805 4.32 7.60 19.69
N PRO A 806 4.40 8.00 20.98
CA PRO A 806 5.68 8.25 21.63
C PRO A 806 6.58 7.03 21.66
N LEU A 807 6.03 5.84 21.88
CA LEU A 807 6.77 4.58 21.84
C LEU A 807 7.51 4.42 20.50
N ARG A 808 6.82 4.65 19.40
CA ARG A 808 7.41 4.59 18.05
C ARG A 808 8.51 5.64 17.87
N ARG A 809 8.32 6.85 18.39
CA ARG A 809 9.25 7.96 18.15
C ARG A 809 10.48 7.92 19.05
N VAL A 810 10.36 7.41 20.26
CA VAL A 810 11.42 7.45 21.27
C VAL A 810 12.07 6.10 21.44
N LEU A 811 11.30 5.02 21.63
CA LEU A 811 11.84 3.70 21.95
C LEU A 811 12.34 2.96 20.72
N LEU A 812 11.59 2.94 19.64
CA LEU A 812 11.96 2.17 18.43
C LEU A 812 13.25 2.68 17.77
N PRO A 813 13.54 3.99 17.68
CA PRO A 813 14.83 4.47 17.17
C PRO A 813 16.03 4.06 18.01
N LEU A 814 15.85 3.75 19.30
CA LEU A 814 16.90 3.24 20.18
C LEU A 814 17.21 1.76 19.91
N ILE A 815 16.23 0.99 19.49
CA ILE A 815 16.35 -0.46 19.26
C ILE A 815 16.72 -0.76 17.81
N PHE A 816 16.11 -0.04 16.86
CA PHE A 816 16.25 -0.26 15.42
C PHE A 816 17.04 0.88 14.76
N ARG A 817 17.79 0.54 13.71
CA ARG A 817 18.48 1.54 12.87
C ARG A 817 17.44 2.29 12.02
N ASN A 818 17.75 3.53 11.64
CA ASN A 818 16.86 4.34 10.79
C ASN A 818 16.49 3.65 9.48
N LEU A 819 17.41 2.95 8.86
CA LEU A 819 17.16 2.20 7.62
C LEU A 819 16.17 1.05 7.84
N GLU A 820 16.31 0.31 8.95
CA GLU A 820 15.39 -0.78 9.32
C GLU A 820 13.97 -0.23 9.57
N LEU A 821 13.86 0.90 10.27
CA LEU A 821 12.58 1.56 10.51
C LEU A 821 11.96 2.09 9.22
N GLN A 822 12.75 2.64 8.30
CA GLN A 822 12.27 3.06 6.99
C GLN A 822 11.69 1.90 6.17
N CYS A 823 12.26 0.71 6.30
CA CYS A 823 11.75 -0.48 5.61
C CYS A 823 10.52 -1.10 6.30
N LEU A 824 10.52 -1.14 7.63
CA LEU A 824 9.46 -1.78 8.43
C LEU A 824 8.23 -0.91 8.64
N ASP A 825 8.41 0.40 8.73
CA ASP A 825 7.38 1.41 9.00
C ASP A 825 7.26 2.41 7.84
N ALA A 826 7.48 1.94 6.61
CA ALA A 826 7.36 2.76 5.42
C ALA A 826 5.88 2.94 5.05
N ASP A 827 5.49 4.17 4.73
CA ASP A 827 4.14 4.46 4.22
C ASP A 827 3.89 3.85 2.82
N ASP A 828 4.95 3.49 2.12
CA ASP A 828 4.94 3.01 0.73
C ASP A 828 4.97 1.48 0.59
N ALA A 829 4.83 0.71 1.67
CA ALA A 829 4.80 -0.74 1.57
C ALA A 829 3.57 -1.19 0.74
N LYS A 830 3.81 -1.99 -0.29
CA LYS A 830 2.75 -2.52 -1.16
C LYS A 830 1.76 -3.32 -0.32
N ALA A 831 0.49 -2.94 -0.38
CA ALA A 831 -0.56 -3.77 0.17
C ALA A 831 -0.67 -5.04 -0.70
N THR A 832 -0.43 -6.19 -0.11
CA THR A 832 -0.71 -7.47 -0.75
C THR A 832 -2.20 -7.74 -0.61
N PHE A 833 -2.96 -7.46 -1.66
CA PHE A 833 -4.34 -7.91 -1.75
C PHE A 833 -4.33 -9.33 -2.30
N ASP A 834 -5.09 -10.24 -1.70
CA ASP A 834 -5.20 -11.65 -2.12
C ASP A 834 -5.89 -11.85 -3.49
N GLU A 835 -6.16 -10.78 -4.21
CA GLU A 835 -6.82 -10.81 -5.51
C GLU A 835 -5.78 -10.83 -6.63
N GLU A 836 -5.22 -11.99 -6.90
CA GLU A 836 -4.53 -12.25 -8.16
C GLU A 836 -5.60 -12.43 -9.25
N GLU A 837 -5.78 -11.44 -10.12
CA GLU A 837 -6.43 -11.69 -11.41
C GLU A 837 -5.47 -12.55 -12.24
N GLY A 838 -5.78 -13.85 -12.38
CA GLY A 838 -5.11 -14.72 -13.31
C GLY A 838 -5.30 -14.21 -14.75
N ARG A 839 -4.39 -14.60 -15.67
CA ARG A 839 -4.57 -14.36 -17.10
C ARG A 839 -5.93 -14.89 -17.53
N ASP A 840 -6.72 -14.05 -18.19
CA ASP A 840 -7.97 -14.49 -18.75
C ASP A 840 -7.67 -15.30 -20.03
N VAL A 841 -7.73 -16.62 -19.91
CA VAL A 841 -7.50 -17.55 -21.03
C VAL A 841 -8.46 -17.28 -22.19
N TYR A 842 -9.64 -16.73 -21.91
CA TYR A 842 -10.62 -16.39 -22.95
C TYR A 842 -10.27 -15.12 -23.74
N ASP A 843 -9.46 -14.22 -23.16
CA ASP A 843 -8.94 -13.03 -23.86
C ASP A 843 -7.69 -13.36 -24.71
N GLU A 844 -7.00 -14.47 -24.42
CA GLU A 844 -5.81 -14.93 -25.17
C GLU A 844 -6.13 -15.83 -26.35
N VAL A 845 -7.31 -16.41 -26.40
CA VAL A 845 -7.75 -17.20 -27.56
C VAL A 845 -8.15 -16.24 -28.68
N ALA A 846 -7.18 -15.94 -29.55
CA ALA A 846 -7.50 -15.36 -30.84
C ALA A 846 -8.41 -16.30 -31.56
N MET A 847 -9.69 -15.99 -31.72
CA MET A 847 -10.61 -16.73 -32.55
C MET A 847 -10.01 -16.72 -33.95
N PRO A 848 -9.78 -17.88 -34.58
CA PRO A 848 -9.38 -17.88 -35.98
C PRO A 848 -10.51 -17.23 -36.80
N VAL A 849 -10.17 -16.14 -37.49
CA VAL A 849 -11.07 -15.47 -38.43
C VAL A 849 -11.15 -16.31 -39.70
#